data_6d0e183502fb592235be81bc760aa815
#
_entry.id   6d0e183502fb592235be81bc760aa815
#
_cell.length_a   1.000
_cell.length_b   1.000
_cell.length_c   1.000
_cell.angle_alpha   90.00
_cell.angle_beta   90.00
_cell.angle_gamma   90.00
#
_symmetry.space_group_name_H-M   'P 1'
#
loop_
_entity.id
_entity.type
_entity.pdbx_description
1 polymer ?
#
loop_
_entity_poly.entity_id
_entity_poly.type
_entity_poly.pdbx_seq_one_letter_code
_entity_poly.pdbx_strand_id
1 'polypeptide(L)'
;MSTTLETPISSIESNRRRVGALKSLGVVSVGDALTYYPFRVTDPVPARSLHEAKIGEKMAFAAHVLETRVFPMARRGFRLIATVTDDDFAARRNTPKSLASLVFFSYRKSYVDWVQRKLHAGALLVVAGEPSVYDNRLQFTHPDLLTINPVQSQSENGEWNDCFGDPANPPLGNLKYDAQTIDEALKRVCRPRPVYHATSRISSEHIHESVLKYMDALRGAEYLATQNAGNFLDNPTQEGDFDIPQIDREIQIKVLGNAIPDIIPEDFREEYGLMHRAEAFMAIHDPVDRKNFDNALQTLRYEEALICQTALVKSRDASRKSKATACPETRLKDDFIASLPFALTNGQQQVIADISADMAHDYPMQRLLQGEVGSGKTVVAVAAMMQAVGSGGQAVLVAPTQVLAEQHYASISTMVSKLGKSDANSSDNQKNLDDANARRSNKRSAQSSKDGEFDAKTIHNNAVDKGVQLADLLDLAASDDVETGFSGKGNDIFGTKDGEIPVFLLTGSMRLAERRRVLAAAASGMPCIVVATHAAFSKSFQAPNLTLAVIDEQHRFGVEQRESLNSKGSTAPHLLVMTATPIPRTAAMTWFGDLDISSLTELPGGRKPIRTFVVPEDNASLMGEMFALIRKRIDAGERAYVVCPRIDADAEDADGALAASAASGSKTAGSSAAAFDDAYDLGEDDEQRAQRPPLHSVAEIVERLQSLPQFKSIRFATLTGRDDDTTKSQVMADFESGITPILVATTVIEVGVDVAKASCIVIFDADRYGLSQLHQLRGRVGRGGTDSGAFLISRAPADSDAARRLDVIQGTLDGAEIAQADLEFRGAGDVLGDAQSGGKSGLKLLRVVKDVKIIEHARVEATRLVAQDPDLLEHVQLAGAVLDFTRGNETFLTSN
;
A
#
# COMPACT_ATOMS: atom_id res chain seq x y z
N MET A 1 34.87 -6.50 -22.59
CA MET A 1 34.30 -6.74 -21.24
C MET A 1 32.97 -7.43 -21.49
N SER A 2 32.68 -8.52 -20.83
CA SER A 2 31.38 -9.20 -20.92
C SER A 2 30.31 -8.28 -20.30
N THR A 3 29.18 -8.13 -20.97
CA THR A 3 28.03 -7.40 -20.46
C THR A 3 27.39 -8.18 -19.32
N THR A 4 27.10 -7.54 -18.20
CA THR A 4 26.43 -8.10 -17.02
C THR A 4 25.16 -7.33 -16.73
N LEU A 5 24.34 -7.78 -15.78
CA LEU A 5 23.14 -7.06 -15.33
C LEU A 5 23.48 -5.67 -14.75
N GLU A 6 24.64 -5.52 -14.11
CA GLU A 6 25.13 -4.25 -13.56
C GLU A 6 25.69 -3.27 -14.61
N THR A 7 25.82 -3.69 -15.87
CA THR A 7 26.38 -2.85 -16.93
C THR A 7 25.48 -1.64 -17.15
N PRO A 8 26.01 -0.39 -17.08
CA PRO A 8 25.23 0.82 -17.33
C PRO A 8 24.70 0.86 -18.78
N ILE A 9 23.41 1.20 -18.96
CA ILE A 9 22.81 1.30 -20.30
C ILE A 9 23.54 2.30 -21.22
N SER A 10 24.19 3.30 -20.65
CA SER A 10 24.98 4.31 -21.41
C SER A 10 26.21 3.75 -22.09
N SER A 11 26.68 2.56 -21.73
CA SER A 11 27.82 1.90 -22.40
C SER A 11 27.38 1.12 -23.65
N ILE A 12 26.08 0.76 -23.75
CA ILE A 12 25.51 -0.03 -24.84
C ILE A 12 24.73 0.87 -25.81
N GLU A 13 24.02 1.85 -25.28
CA GLU A 13 23.17 2.77 -26.07
C GLU A 13 23.93 4.05 -26.42
N SER A 14 24.15 4.26 -27.71
CA SER A 14 24.85 5.44 -28.23
C SER A 14 23.98 6.71 -28.27
N ASN A 15 22.66 6.56 -28.30
CA ASN A 15 21.73 7.69 -28.36
C ASN A 15 21.54 8.32 -26.97
N ARG A 16 22.24 9.42 -26.72
CA ARG A 16 22.20 10.16 -25.44
C ARG A 16 20.80 10.61 -25.02
N ARG A 17 19.91 10.96 -25.97
CA ARG A 17 18.53 11.35 -25.66
C ARG A 17 17.72 10.16 -25.17
N ARG A 18 17.89 8.98 -25.81
CA ARG A 18 17.25 7.73 -25.40
C ARG A 18 17.73 7.30 -23.99
N VAL A 19 19.05 7.36 -23.75
CA VAL A 19 19.62 7.11 -22.41
C VAL A 19 19.04 8.06 -21.36
N GLY A 20 18.92 9.36 -21.67
CA GLY A 20 18.34 10.33 -20.76
C GLY A 20 16.85 10.06 -20.45
N ALA A 21 16.08 9.65 -21.46
CA ALA A 21 14.68 9.29 -21.29
C ALA A 21 14.50 8.00 -20.46
N LEU A 22 15.30 6.95 -20.70
CA LEU A 22 15.30 5.72 -19.92
C LEU A 22 15.71 5.97 -18.46
N LYS A 23 16.74 6.79 -18.23
CA LYS A 23 17.15 7.19 -16.87
C LYS A 23 16.04 7.93 -16.12
N SER A 24 15.22 8.73 -16.80
CA SER A 24 14.07 9.39 -16.16
C SER A 24 12.96 8.42 -15.75
N LEU A 25 12.97 7.19 -16.29
CA LEU A 25 12.10 6.08 -15.89
C LEU A 25 12.72 5.19 -14.79
N GLY A 26 13.91 5.54 -14.30
CA GLY A 26 14.64 4.73 -13.32
C GLY A 26 15.49 3.61 -13.93
N VAL A 27 15.59 3.51 -15.25
CA VAL A 27 16.39 2.50 -15.95
C VAL A 27 17.82 3.01 -16.11
N VAL A 28 18.75 2.52 -15.30
CA VAL A 28 20.17 2.95 -15.28
C VAL A 28 21.10 1.84 -15.75
N SER A 29 20.80 0.59 -15.40
CA SER A 29 21.55 -0.62 -15.73
C SER A 29 20.78 -1.54 -16.68
N VAL A 30 21.45 -2.57 -17.18
CA VAL A 30 20.80 -3.65 -17.97
C VAL A 30 19.78 -4.39 -17.11
N GLY A 31 20.11 -4.66 -15.85
CA GLY A 31 19.17 -5.29 -14.89
C GLY A 31 17.91 -4.47 -14.68
N ASP A 32 18.02 -3.13 -14.53
CA ASP A 32 16.86 -2.26 -14.44
C ASP A 32 15.99 -2.33 -15.70
N ALA A 33 16.61 -2.44 -16.88
CA ALA A 33 15.88 -2.54 -18.14
C ALA A 33 15.09 -3.86 -18.24
N LEU A 34 15.68 -4.99 -17.81
CA LEU A 34 15.00 -6.29 -17.79
C LEU A 34 13.89 -6.34 -16.74
N THR A 35 14.05 -5.63 -15.63
CA THR A 35 13.03 -5.53 -14.58
C THR A 35 12.05 -4.36 -14.78
N TYR A 36 12.14 -3.65 -15.91
CA TYR A 36 11.12 -2.70 -16.35
C TYR A 36 10.04 -3.44 -17.14
N TYR A 37 9.11 -4.04 -16.43
CA TYR A 37 8.15 -4.97 -17.00
C TYR A 37 7.06 -4.29 -17.82
N PRO A 38 6.57 -4.95 -18.90
CA PRO A 38 5.38 -4.49 -19.61
C PRO A 38 4.13 -4.74 -18.75
N PHE A 39 3.20 -3.79 -18.76
CA PHE A 39 1.96 -3.91 -17.99
C PHE A 39 0.88 -4.74 -18.71
N ARG A 40 1.02 -4.93 -20.03
CA ARG A 40 0.15 -5.78 -20.84
C ARG A 40 0.86 -6.25 -22.09
N VAL A 41 0.26 -7.21 -22.75
CA VAL A 41 0.65 -7.70 -24.09
C VAL A 41 -0.52 -7.50 -25.05
N THR A 42 -0.25 -7.12 -26.31
CA THR A 42 -1.28 -7.02 -27.34
C THR A 42 -1.70 -8.42 -27.81
N ASP A 43 -2.91 -8.52 -28.33
CA ASP A 43 -3.32 -9.76 -28.99
C ASP A 43 -2.55 -9.99 -30.29
N PRO A 44 -2.27 -11.25 -30.67
CA PRO A 44 -1.62 -11.57 -31.91
C PRO A 44 -2.49 -11.13 -33.08
N VAL A 45 -1.86 -10.56 -34.11
CA VAL A 45 -2.55 -10.12 -35.33
C VAL A 45 -2.43 -11.22 -36.38
N PRO A 46 -3.54 -11.82 -36.82
CA PRO A 46 -3.48 -12.92 -37.83
C PRO A 46 -3.00 -12.40 -39.19
N ALA A 47 -2.11 -13.14 -39.81
CA ALA A 47 -1.71 -12.91 -41.20
C ALA A 47 -2.81 -13.42 -42.13
N ARG A 48 -3.42 -12.54 -42.93
CA ARG A 48 -4.51 -12.85 -43.90
C ARG A 48 -4.27 -12.09 -45.19
N SER A 49 -4.62 -12.69 -46.35
CA SER A 49 -4.66 -11.94 -47.61
C SER A 49 -5.82 -10.91 -47.57
N LEU A 50 -5.76 -9.93 -48.44
CA LEU A 50 -6.84 -8.93 -48.57
C LEU A 50 -8.20 -9.55 -48.92
N HIS A 51 -8.18 -10.68 -49.63
CA HIS A 51 -9.37 -11.46 -49.99
C HIS A 51 -10.02 -12.12 -48.74
N GLU A 52 -9.23 -12.48 -47.74
CA GLU A 52 -9.66 -13.06 -46.46
C GLU A 52 -10.04 -12.02 -45.40
N ALA A 53 -10.05 -10.75 -45.77
CA ALA A 53 -10.29 -9.66 -44.83
C ALA A 53 -11.70 -9.74 -44.20
N LYS A 54 -11.77 -9.66 -42.87
CA LYS A 54 -13.01 -9.55 -42.14
C LYS A 54 -13.09 -8.15 -41.54
N ILE A 55 -14.17 -7.44 -41.86
CA ILE A 55 -14.38 -6.06 -41.44
C ILE A 55 -14.48 -5.99 -39.92
N GLY A 56 -13.70 -5.09 -39.28
CA GLY A 56 -13.65 -4.95 -37.84
C GLY A 56 -12.69 -5.90 -37.11
N GLU A 57 -12.05 -6.87 -37.77
CA GLU A 57 -11.02 -7.71 -37.20
C GLU A 57 -9.62 -7.25 -37.65
N LYS A 58 -8.70 -6.96 -36.73
CA LYS A 58 -7.29 -6.67 -37.07
C LYS A 58 -6.67 -7.82 -37.87
N MET A 59 -5.92 -7.45 -38.90
CA MET A 59 -5.18 -8.39 -39.75
C MET A 59 -3.85 -7.78 -40.19
N ALA A 60 -2.90 -8.64 -40.58
CA ALA A 60 -1.64 -8.23 -41.19
C ALA A 60 -1.47 -8.87 -42.56
N PHE A 61 -0.86 -8.17 -43.52
CA PHE A 61 -0.59 -8.66 -44.86
C PHE A 61 0.62 -7.94 -45.44
N ALA A 62 1.30 -8.63 -46.37
CA ALA A 62 2.33 -7.98 -47.18
C ALA A 62 1.71 -7.41 -48.46
N ALA A 63 2.17 -6.24 -48.89
CA ALA A 63 1.65 -5.58 -50.06
C ALA A 63 2.68 -4.68 -50.75
N HIS A 64 2.48 -4.51 -52.06
CA HIS A 64 3.18 -3.54 -52.89
C HIS A 64 2.37 -2.24 -53.04
N VAL A 65 3.04 -1.14 -52.95
CA VAL A 65 2.44 0.17 -53.20
C VAL A 65 2.37 0.44 -54.69
N LEU A 66 1.17 0.67 -55.19
CA LEU A 66 0.96 0.98 -56.61
C LEU A 66 1.09 2.48 -56.86
N GLU A 67 0.35 3.28 -56.07
CA GLU A 67 0.36 4.76 -56.20
C GLU A 67 0.06 5.43 -54.85
N THR A 68 0.49 6.66 -54.75
CA THR A 68 0.14 7.51 -53.60
C THR A 68 -0.37 8.88 -54.07
N ARG A 69 -1.44 9.36 -53.39
CA ARG A 69 -2.05 10.67 -53.68
C ARG A 69 -2.29 11.43 -52.39
N VAL A 70 -1.99 12.73 -52.41
CA VAL A 70 -2.21 13.62 -51.28
C VAL A 70 -3.29 14.63 -51.63
N PHE A 71 -4.30 14.76 -50.76
CA PHE A 71 -5.39 15.68 -50.94
C PHE A 71 -5.44 16.67 -49.78
N PRO A 72 -5.67 17.95 -49.99
CA PRO A 72 -6.01 18.88 -48.94
C PRO A 72 -7.43 18.60 -48.43
N MET A 73 -7.66 18.71 -47.10
CA MET A 73 -8.97 18.56 -46.50
C MET A 73 -9.73 19.89 -46.50
N ALA A 74 -11.07 19.85 -46.58
CA ALA A 74 -11.95 21.03 -46.55
C ALA A 74 -11.81 21.85 -45.25
N ARG A 75 -11.52 21.20 -44.11
CA ARG A 75 -11.05 21.81 -42.85
C ARG A 75 -9.56 21.52 -42.76
N ARG A 76 -8.79 22.41 -42.18
CA ARG A 76 -7.32 22.40 -42.01
C ARG A 76 -6.72 20.97 -41.90
N GLY A 77 -5.81 20.60 -42.85
CA GLY A 77 -5.11 19.30 -42.83
C GLY A 77 -4.96 18.69 -44.23
N PHE A 78 -4.35 17.49 -44.25
CA PHE A 78 -4.05 16.73 -45.44
C PHE A 78 -4.50 15.28 -45.27
N ARG A 79 -4.99 14.67 -46.37
CA ARG A 79 -5.31 13.23 -46.47
C ARG A 79 -4.38 12.60 -47.49
N LEU A 80 -3.63 11.59 -47.08
CA LEU A 80 -2.82 10.77 -47.99
C LEU A 80 -3.56 9.45 -48.21
N ILE A 81 -3.65 9.01 -49.45
CA ILE A 81 -4.22 7.73 -49.86
C ILE A 81 -3.12 7.02 -50.64
N ALA A 82 -2.75 5.81 -50.20
CA ALA A 82 -1.91 4.88 -50.92
C ALA A 82 -2.76 3.69 -51.36
N THR A 83 -2.69 3.37 -52.64
CA THR A 83 -3.29 2.15 -53.21
C THR A 83 -2.26 1.04 -53.15
N VAL A 84 -2.60 -0.09 -52.53
CA VAL A 84 -1.72 -1.26 -52.39
C VAL A 84 -2.36 -2.50 -52.93
N THR A 85 -1.52 -3.47 -53.34
CA THR A 85 -1.92 -4.78 -53.81
C THR A 85 -1.15 -5.85 -53.03
N ASP A 86 -1.78 -7.01 -52.78
CA ASP A 86 -1.20 -8.13 -52.08
C ASP A 86 -0.77 -9.30 -53.02
N ASP A 87 -0.47 -9.00 -54.28
CA ASP A 87 -0.22 -9.95 -55.38
C ASP A 87 0.63 -11.14 -54.93
N ASP A 88 1.85 -10.89 -54.45
CA ASP A 88 2.80 -11.92 -54.08
C ASP A 88 2.36 -12.66 -52.81
N PHE A 89 1.77 -11.95 -51.88
CA PHE A 89 1.29 -12.53 -50.64
C PHE A 89 0.05 -13.39 -50.85
N ALA A 90 -0.89 -12.91 -51.63
CA ALA A 90 -2.08 -13.67 -52.04
C ALA A 90 -1.72 -14.94 -52.84
N ALA A 91 -0.73 -14.85 -53.72
CA ALA A 91 -0.24 -16.02 -54.46
C ALA A 91 0.35 -17.09 -53.55
N ARG A 92 1.13 -16.71 -52.54
CA ARG A 92 1.65 -17.64 -51.50
C ARG A 92 0.56 -18.34 -50.71
N ARG A 93 -0.59 -17.66 -50.51
CA ARG A 93 -1.74 -18.19 -49.77
C ARG A 93 -2.81 -18.83 -50.64
N ASN A 94 -2.56 -19.00 -51.93
CA ASN A 94 -3.54 -19.52 -52.88
C ASN A 94 -4.89 -18.75 -52.92
N THR A 95 -4.85 -17.45 -52.71
CA THR A 95 -6.02 -16.59 -52.74
C THR A 95 -5.96 -15.59 -53.91
N PRO A 96 -7.11 -15.07 -54.36
CA PRO A 96 -7.13 -14.05 -55.39
C PRO A 96 -6.48 -12.76 -54.88
N LYS A 97 -5.66 -12.14 -55.75
CA LYS A 97 -5.12 -10.80 -55.47
C LYS A 97 -6.22 -9.78 -55.30
N SER A 98 -6.00 -8.85 -54.42
CA SER A 98 -6.95 -7.79 -54.10
C SER A 98 -6.27 -6.42 -53.95
N LEU A 99 -7.05 -5.37 -53.98
CA LEU A 99 -6.60 -3.97 -53.81
C LEU A 99 -7.15 -3.40 -52.50
N ALA A 100 -6.34 -2.63 -51.81
CA ALA A 100 -6.78 -1.87 -50.64
C ALA A 100 -6.23 -0.45 -50.68
N SER A 101 -6.91 0.44 -49.96
CA SER A 101 -6.48 1.84 -49.76
C SER A 101 -5.96 2.02 -48.35
N LEU A 102 -4.73 2.52 -48.17
CA LEU A 102 -4.19 2.96 -46.91
C LEU A 102 -4.41 4.46 -46.78
N VAL A 103 -5.09 4.90 -45.72
CA VAL A 103 -5.48 6.30 -45.56
C VAL A 103 -4.88 6.89 -44.30
N PHE A 104 -4.22 8.04 -44.48
CA PHE A 104 -3.61 8.78 -43.38
C PHE A 104 -4.13 10.21 -43.35
N PHE A 105 -4.53 10.67 -42.20
CA PHE A 105 -4.95 12.04 -41.95
C PHE A 105 -3.93 12.75 -41.06
N SER A 106 -3.54 13.98 -41.41
CA SER A 106 -2.69 14.79 -40.52
C SER A 106 -2.87 16.28 -40.78
N TYR A 107 -2.82 17.05 -39.72
CA TYR A 107 -2.73 18.52 -39.78
C TYR A 107 -1.34 19.01 -40.16
N ARG A 108 -0.29 18.21 -40.02
CA ARG A 108 1.10 18.51 -40.28
C ARG A 108 1.51 18.00 -41.67
N LYS A 109 1.85 18.91 -42.56
CA LYS A 109 2.30 18.55 -43.89
C LYS A 109 3.58 17.70 -43.87
N SER A 110 4.50 18.01 -42.97
CA SER A 110 5.75 17.28 -42.82
C SER A 110 5.55 15.78 -42.52
N TYR A 111 4.53 15.42 -41.75
CA TYR A 111 4.17 14.03 -41.50
C TYR A 111 3.67 13.33 -42.78
N VAL A 112 2.80 14.00 -43.52
CA VAL A 112 2.26 13.47 -44.77
C VAL A 112 3.35 13.26 -45.82
N ASP A 113 4.25 14.24 -45.94
CA ASP A 113 5.38 14.17 -46.87
C ASP A 113 6.36 13.03 -46.49
N TRP A 114 6.49 12.80 -45.21
CA TRP A 114 7.29 11.69 -44.68
C TRP A 114 6.65 10.33 -44.95
N VAL A 115 5.35 10.14 -44.67
CA VAL A 115 4.61 8.92 -45.02
C VAL A 115 4.65 8.67 -46.53
N GLN A 116 4.48 9.73 -47.36
CA GLN A 116 4.52 9.64 -48.81
C GLN A 116 5.87 9.15 -49.34
N ARG A 117 6.97 9.61 -48.75
CA ARG A 117 8.31 9.14 -49.13
C ARG A 117 8.52 7.66 -48.86
N LYS A 118 7.91 7.14 -47.79
CA LYS A 118 7.93 5.72 -47.46
C LYS A 118 7.07 4.88 -48.39
N LEU A 119 5.90 5.38 -48.75
CA LEU A 119 4.93 4.73 -49.60
C LEU A 119 5.16 5.07 -51.08
N HIS A 120 6.43 5.05 -51.56
CA HIS A 120 6.70 5.27 -52.97
C HIS A 120 6.20 4.11 -53.80
N ALA A 121 5.87 4.35 -55.07
CA ALA A 121 5.40 3.28 -55.97
C ALA A 121 6.47 2.15 -56.07
N GLY A 122 6.04 0.90 -55.95
CA GLY A 122 6.90 -0.28 -55.92
C GLY A 122 7.45 -0.62 -54.51
N ALA A 123 7.23 0.19 -53.47
CA ALA A 123 7.64 -0.17 -52.12
C ALA A 123 6.89 -1.41 -51.61
N LEU A 124 7.67 -2.35 -51.06
CA LEU A 124 7.14 -3.54 -50.38
C LEU A 124 7.01 -3.27 -48.90
N LEU A 125 5.86 -3.59 -48.35
CA LEU A 125 5.58 -3.34 -46.92
C LEU A 125 4.68 -4.41 -46.31
N VAL A 126 4.76 -4.60 -45.01
CA VAL A 126 3.77 -5.30 -44.24
C VAL A 126 2.87 -4.25 -43.57
N VAL A 127 1.58 -4.47 -43.71
CA VAL A 127 0.51 -3.60 -43.20
C VAL A 127 -0.24 -4.35 -42.11
N ALA A 128 -0.44 -3.72 -40.96
CA ALA A 128 -1.36 -4.24 -39.95
C ALA A 128 -2.41 -3.20 -39.59
N GLY A 129 -3.66 -3.62 -39.55
CA GLY A 129 -4.74 -2.72 -39.23
C GLY A 129 -6.10 -3.40 -39.28
N GLU A 130 -7.12 -2.62 -38.98
CA GLU A 130 -8.52 -3.03 -39.04
C GLU A 130 -9.11 -2.61 -40.38
N PRO A 131 -9.59 -3.59 -41.20
CA PRO A 131 -10.18 -3.28 -42.48
C PRO A 131 -11.58 -2.66 -42.32
N SER A 132 -11.85 -1.64 -43.09
CA SER A 132 -13.16 -1.02 -43.25
C SER A 132 -13.52 -0.96 -44.75
N VAL A 133 -14.76 -0.72 -45.08
CA VAL A 133 -15.18 -0.53 -46.48
C VAL A 133 -15.60 0.91 -46.69
N TYR A 134 -14.97 1.55 -47.66
CA TYR A 134 -15.34 2.90 -48.08
C TYR A 134 -15.41 2.94 -49.60
N ASP A 135 -16.51 3.46 -50.16
CA ASP A 135 -16.75 3.53 -51.60
C ASP A 135 -16.53 2.16 -52.33
N ASN A 136 -17.04 1.10 -51.72
CA ASN A 136 -16.93 -0.30 -52.17
C ASN A 136 -15.50 -0.82 -52.33
N ARG A 137 -14.53 -0.21 -51.58
CA ARG A 137 -13.12 -0.67 -51.54
C ARG A 137 -12.69 -0.89 -50.10
N LEU A 138 -11.81 -1.90 -49.93
CA LEU A 138 -11.15 -2.12 -48.64
C LEU A 138 -10.24 -0.94 -48.30
N GLN A 139 -10.39 -0.43 -47.07
CA GLN A 139 -9.61 0.70 -46.59
C GLN A 139 -9.07 0.41 -45.18
N PHE A 140 -7.83 0.78 -44.94
CA PHE A 140 -7.16 0.77 -43.64
C PHE A 140 -6.84 2.21 -43.27
N THR A 141 -7.36 2.65 -42.12
CA THR A 141 -7.15 4.02 -41.64
C THR A 141 -6.05 4.03 -40.59
N HIS A 142 -5.00 4.78 -40.82
CA HIS A 142 -3.81 4.83 -39.95
C HIS A 142 -3.26 3.44 -39.59
N PRO A 143 -3.06 2.53 -40.55
CA PRO A 143 -2.50 1.21 -40.26
C PRO A 143 -1.04 1.31 -39.79
N ASP A 144 -0.61 0.32 -39.04
CA ASP A 144 0.80 0.11 -38.73
C ASP A 144 1.52 -0.34 -40.01
N LEU A 145 2.70 0.23 -40.29
CA LEU A 145 3.47 -0.06 -41.50
C LEU A 145 4.89 -0.48 -41.13
N LEU A 146 5.35 -1.55 -41.78
CA LEU A 146 6.73 -1.99 -41.77
C LEU A 146 7.23 -2.08 -43.23
N THR A 147 8.24 -1.30 -43.57
CA THR A 147 8.83 -1.36 -44.92
C THR A 147 9.87 -2.48 -45.03
N ILE A 148 9.94 -3.13 -46.17
CA ILE A 148 10.89 -4.22 -46.44
C ILE A 148 11.88 -3.75 -47.49
N ASN A 149 13.16 -3.66 -47.11
CA ASN A 149 14.26 -3.36 -48.02
C ASN A 149 15.02 -4.64 -48.32
N PRO A 150 14.95 -5.18 -49.54
CA PRO A 150 15.80 -6.28 -49.91
C PRO A 150 17.26 -5.85 -49.82
N VAL A 151 18.13 -6.72 -49.27
CA VAL A 151 19.58 -6.53 -49.22
C VAL A 151 20.08 -6.29 -50.64
N GLN A 152 20.42 -5.08 -51.00
CA GLN A 152 21.20 -4.82 -52.21
C GLN A 152 22.57 -5.44 -52.00
N SER A 153 22.89 -6.43 -52.83
CA SER A 153 24.22 -7.01 -52.96
C SER A 153 25.23 -5.85 -53.05
N GLN A 154 26.22 -5.84 -52.17
CA GLN A 154 27.29 -4.84 -52.11
C GLN A 154 27.83 -4.65 -53.52
N SER A 155 27.64 -3.46 -54.07
CA SER A 155 28.43 -2.94 -55.15
C SER A 155 29.80 -2.59 -54.61
N GLU A 156 30.85 -3.03 -55.24
CA GLU A 156 32.29 -2.97 -54.89
C GLU A 156 32.86 -1.52 -54.73
N ASN A 157 32.05 -0.49 -54.67
CA ASN A 157 32.50 0.88 -54.47
C ASN A 157 31.84 1.47 -53.21
N GLY A 158 32.61 1.53 -52.14
CA GLY A 158 32.23 1.95 -50.79
C GLY A 158 31.94 3.48 -50.66
N GLU A 159 30.97 3.98 -51.38
CA GLU A 159 30.41 5.29 -51.16
C GLU A 159 29.00 5.15 -50.56
N TRP A 160 28.88 5.39 -49.25
CA TRP A 160 27.61 5.61 -48.57
C TRP A 160 27.04 6.94 -49.08
N ASN A 161 26.10 6.91 -50.00
CA ASN A 161 25.29 8.07 -50.29
C ASN A 161 24.34 8.32 -49.15
N ASP A 162 24.74 9.25 -48.26
CA ASP A 162 23.89 9.88 -47.25
C ASP A 162 22.76 10.66 -47.90
N CYS A 163 21.67 10.02 -48.28
CA CYS A 163 20.44 10.64 -48.75
C CYS A 163 19.46 10.93 -47.63
N PHE A 164 19.91 11.22 -46.42
CA PHE A 164 19.01 11.50 -45.30
C PHE A 164 19.36 12.83 -44.64
N GLY A 165 18.52 13.77 -44.98
CA GLY A 165 18.03 14.93 -44.33
C GLY A 165 18.84 15.62 -43.23
N ASP A 166 18.79 16.95 -43.29
CA ASP A 166 19.27 17.90 -42.30
C ASP A 166 19.47 17.38 -40.89
N PRO A 167 20.73 17.32 -40.38
CA PRO A 167 21.04 16.86 -39.02
C PRO A 167 20.42 17.74 -37.91
N ALA A 168 19.91 18.92 -38.25
CA ALA A 168 19.30 19.84 -37.30
C ALA A 168 17.84 19.56 -37.00
N ASN A 169 17.17 18.67 -37.74
CA ASN A 169 15.75 18.36 -37.50
C ASN A 169 15.44 16.91 -37.87
N PRO A 170 15.89 15.91 -37.05
CA PRO A 170 15.55 14.53 -37.31
C PRO A 170 14.04 14.37 -37.18
N PRO A 171 13.35 13.71 -38.15
CA PRO A 171 11.95 13.43 -38.03
C PRO A 171 11.73 12.55 -36.79
N LEU A 172 10.73 12.89 -36.02
CA LEU A 172 10.25 12.10 -34.88
C LEU A 172 9.93 10.67 -35.32
N GLY A 173 10.73 9.70 -34.87
CA GLY A 173 10.61 8.31 -35.23
C GLY A 173 11.73 7.86 -36.16
N ASN A 174 12.81 7.30 -35.57
CA ASN A 174 13.84 6.60 -36.32
C ASN A 174 13.26 5.35 -36.93
N LEU A 175 13.01 5.36 -38.20
CA LEU A 175 12.61 4.24 -39.01
C LEU A 175 13.82 3.41 -39.45
N LYS A 176 14.48 2.77 -38.51
CA LYS A 176 15.47 1.70 -38.74
C LYS A 176 14.88 0.30 -38.66
N TYR A 177 13.60 0.12 -38.94
CA TYR A 177 12.93 -1.19 -38.88
C TYR A 177 12.44 -1.63 -40.23
N ASP A 178 13.34 -1.60 -41.18
CA ASP A 178 13.13 -2.31 -42.42
C ASP A 178 13.50 -3.77 -42.18
N ALA A 179 12.51 -4.66 -42.23
CA ALA A 179 12.77 -6.08 -42.22
C ALA A 179 13.46 -6.46 -43.56
N GLN A 180 14.34 -7.43 -43.51
CA GLN A 180 15.01 -7.89 -44.71
C GLN A 180 14.11 -8.76 -45.58
N THR A 181 13.13 -9.46 -44.97
CA THR A 181 12.21 -10.36 -45.65
C THR A 181 10.77 -10.13 -45.23
N ILE A 182 9.81 -10.56 -46.06
CA ILE A 182 8.37 -10.54 -45.74
C ILE A 182 8.09 -11.38 -44.49
N ASP A 183 8.71 -12.51 -44.34
CA ASP A 183 8.48 -13.44 -43.24
C ASP A 183 8.96 -12.86 -41.92
N GLU A 184 10.11 -12.20 -41.92
CA GLU A 184 10.60 -11.45 -40.74
C GLU A 184 9.65 -10.31 -40.34
N ALA A 185 9.18 -9.57 -41.36
CA ALA A 185 8.25 -8.45 -41.11
C ALA A 185 6.90 -8.96 -40.57
N LEU A 186 6.35 -10.03 -41.12
CA LEU A 186 5.13 -10.64 -40.63
C LEU A 186 5.30 -11.19 -39.21
N LYS A 187 6.41 -11.90 -38.95
CA LYS A 187 6.70 -12.40 -37.60
C LYS A 187 6.71 -11.25 -36.58
N ARG A 188 7.33 -10.10 -36.90
CA ARG A 188 7.37 -8.92 -36.01
C ARG A 188 5.99 -8.31 -35.79
N VAL A 189 5.14 -8.28 -36.81
CA VAL A 189 3.83 -7.63 -36.75
C VAL A 189 2.75 -8.53 -36.15
N CYS A 190 2.80 -9.84 -36.44
CA CYS A 190 1.76 -10.79 -36.01
C CYS A 190 1.92 -11.28 -34.57
N ARG A 191 3.12 -11.18 -33.98
CA ARG A 191 3.36 -11.62 -32.61
C ARG A 191 2.71 -10.70 -31.58
N PRO A 192 2.37 -11.22 -30.40
CA PRO A 192 1.99 -10.39 -29.27
C PRO A 192 3.12 -9.40 -28.93
N ARG A 193 2.79 -8.13 -28.75
CA ARG A 193 3.77 -7.10 -28.40
C ARG A 193 3.59 -6.66 -26.96
N PRO A 194 4.66 -6.67 -26.16
CA PRO A 194 4.61 -6.13 -24.81
C PRO A 194 4.45 -4.59 -24.86
N VAL A 195 3.60 -4.08 -23.98
CA VAL A 195 3.31 -2.64 -23.88
C VAL A 195 3.83 -2.13 -22.54
N TYR A 196 4.70 -1.11 -22.58
CA TYR A 196 5.37 -0.52 -21.44
C TYR A 196 4.75 0.83 -21.08
N HIS A 197 4.86 1.23 -19.83
CA HIS A 197 4.52 2.60 -19.42
C HIS A 197 5.46 3.59 -20.12
N ALA A 198 4.88 4.35 -21.04
CA ALA A 198 5.58 5.33 -21.87
C ALA A 198 5.43 6.73 -21.28
N THR A 199 6.32 7.64 -21.70
CA THR A 199 6.23 9.06 -21.38
C THR A 199 6.24 9.91 -22.66
N SER A 200 6.01 11.21 -22.54
CA SER A 200 6.14 12.13 -23.69
C SER A 200 7.53 12.12 -24.33
N ARG A 201 8.55 11.59 -23.63
CA ARG A 201 9.96 11.57 -24.08
C ARG A 201 10.36 10.26 -24.75
N ILE A 202 9.67 9.14 -24.46
CA ILE A 202 9.99 7.81 -24.98
C ILE A 202 8.70 6.97 -25.13
N SER A 203 8.52 6.38 -26.30
CA SER A 203 7.39 5.51 -26.59
C SER A 203 7.61 4.08 -26.07
N SER A 204 6.52 3.32 -25.87
CA SER A 204 6.56 1.89 -25.50
C SER A 204 7.43 1.06 -26.46
N GLU A 205 7.35 1.34 -27.78
CA GLU A 205 8.16 0.66 -28.78
C GLU A 205 9.66 0.91 -28.59
N HIS A 206 10.06 2.16 -28.34
CA HIS A 206 11.46 2.47 -28.10
C HIS A 206 12.01 1.86 -26.81
N ILE A 207 11.16 1.69 -25.78
CA ILE A 207 11.54 0.97 -24.57
C ILE A 207 11.76 -0.51 -24.90
N HIS A 208 10.81 -1.14 -25.60
CA HIS A 208 10.89 -2.52 -26.02
C HIS A 208 12.18 -2.81 -26.82
N GLU A 209 12.46 -1.99 -27.83
CA GLU A 209 13.70 -2.09 -28.62
C GLU A 209 14.97 -2.02 -27.77
N SER A 210 14.98 -1.08 -26.83
CA SER A 210 16.14 -0.93 -25.95
C SER A 210 16.32 -2.16 -25.07
N VAL A 211 15.23 -2.73 -24.52
CA VAL A 211 15.28 -3.96 -23.73
C VAL A 211 15.83 -5.13 -24.55
N LEU A 212 15.32 -5.35 -25.77
CA LEU A 212 15.80 -6.41 -26.65
C LEU A 212 17.29 -6.23 -26.98
N LYS A 213 17.72 -4.99 -27.29
CA LYS A 213 19.13 -4.66 -27.53
C LYS A 213 20.03 -4.99 -26.33
N TYR A 214 19.55 -4.77 -25.12
CA TYR A 214 20.31 -5.08 -23.91
C TYR A 214 20.36 -6.58 -23.64
N MET A 215 19.27 -7.31 -23.94
CA MET A 215 19.28 -8.78 -23.89
C MET A 215 20.28 -9.37 -24.89
N ASP A 216 20.35 -8.83 -26.12
CA ASP A 216 21.33 -9.24 -27.12
C ASP A 216 22.78 -8.97 -26.68
N ALA A 217 22.99 -7.84 -26.01
CA ALA A 217 24.30 -7.51 -25.44
C ALA A 217 24.74 -8.48 -24.34
N LEU A 218 23.80 -9.02 -23.54
CA LEU A 218 24.07 -10.05 -22.54
C LEU A 218 24.47 -11.39 -23.16
N ARG A 219 23.96 -11.72 -24.36
CA ARG A 219 24.30 -12.96 -25.09
C ARG A 219 25.76 -12.98 -25.55
N GLY A 220 26.40 -11.81 -25.66
CA GLY A 220 27.80 -11.67 -26.05
C GLY A 220 28.07 -11.68 -27.56
N ALA A 221 29.21 -11.10 -27.95
CA ALA A 221 29.58 -10.93 -29.36
C ALA A 221 29.86 -12.26 -30.11
N GLU A 222 30.27 -13.30 -29.39
CA GLU A 222 30.55 -14.61 -30.00
C GLU A 222 29.26 -15.33 -30.48
N TYR A 223 28.16 -15.12 -29.74
CA TYR A 223 26.86 -15.67 -30.15
C TYR A 223 26.30 -14.97 -31.41
N LEU A 224 26.46 -13.65 -31.49
CA LEU A 224 26.02 -12.85 -32.63
C LEU A 224 26.87 -13.19 -33.89
N ALA A 225 28.13 -13.56 -33.71
CA ALA A 225 28.98 -14.02 -34.83
C ALA A 225 28.56 -15.41 -35.37
N THR A 226 28.09 -16.32 -34.51
CA THR A 226 27.58 -17.64 -34.92
C THR A 226 26.26 -17.55 -35.66
N GLN A 227 25.38 -16.61 -35.33
CA GLN A 227 24.15 -16.38 -36.09
C GLN A 227 24.40 -15.83 -37.49
N ASN A 228 25.35 -14.92 -37.63
CA ASN A 228 25.72 -14.38 -38.96
C ASN A 228 26.41 -15.40 -39.84
N ALA A 229 27.03 -16.45 -39.28
CA ALA A 229 27.65 -17.52 -40.02
C ALA A 229 26.67 -18.66 -40.45
N GLY A 230 25.57 -18.83 -39.68
CA GLY A 230 24.56 -19.89 -39.92
C GLY A 230 23.53 -19.56 -41.01
N ASN A 231 23.44 -18.31 -41.46
CA ASN A 231 22.50 -17.89 -42.52
C ASN A 231 22.95 -18.28 -43.96
N PHE A 232 23.96 -19.13 -44.13
CA PHE A 232 24.49 -19.55 -45.44
C PHE A 232 24.22 -21.03 -45.79
N LEU A 233 23.22 -21.66 -45.19
CA LEU A 233 22.80 -22.98 -45.68
C LEU A 233 21.37 -22.90 -46.18
N ASP A 234 21.29 -22.77 -47.52
CA ASP A 234 20.12 -23.02 -48.35
C ASP A 234 19.52 -24.39 -48.04
N ASN A 235 18.26 -24.42 -47.59
CA ASN A 235 17.34 -25.48 -47.98
C ASN A 235 15.91 -24.94 -47.93
N PRO A 236 15.24 -24.84 -49.08
CA PRO A 236 13.82 -24.53 -49.12
C PRO A 236 13.03 -25.83 -48.98
N THR A 237 12.56 -26.19 -47.79
CA THR A 237 11.60 -27.29 -47.66
C THR A 237 10.49 -26.95 -46.69
N GLN A 238 9.32 -26.89 -47.30
CA GLN A 238 8.01 -27.24 -46.77
C GLN A 238 7.21 -26.23 -45.97
N GLU A 239 6.00 -26.11 -46.47
CA GLU A 239 4.84 -25.33 -46.10
C GLU A 239 4.39 -25.57 -44.68
N GLY A 240 4.01 -24.46 -44.00
CA GLY A 240 2.95 -24.46 -43.03
C GLY A 240 3.37 -24.68 -41.58
N ASP A 241 4.13 -23.81 -41.03
CA ASP A 241 4.04 -23.30 -39.66
C ASP A 241 5.15 -22.25 -39.46
N PHE A 242 4.77 -21.06 -38.97
CA PHE A 242 5.71 -19.98 -38.73
C PHE A 242 6.45 -20.19 -37.37
N ASP A 243 7.00 -21.39 -37.16
CA ASP A 243 7.87 -21.67 -36.03
C ASP A 243 9.29 -21.19 -36.32
N ILE A 244 9.80 -20.33 -35.44
CA ILE A 244 11.25 -20.14 -35.31
C ILE A 244 11.80 -21.52 -34.94
N PRO A 245 12.90 -22.01 -35.53
CA PRO A 245 13.45 -23.29 -35.14
C PRO A 245 13.62 -23.31 -33.61
N GLN A 246 12.95 -24.25 -32.96
CA GLN A 246 12.93 -24.39 -31.49
C GLN A 246 14.35 -24.50 -30.91
N ILE A 247 15.25 -25.10 -31.69
CA ILE A 247 16.69 -25.25 -31.40
C ILE A 247 17.40 -23.90 -31.19
N ASP A 248 17.05 -22.87 -31.96
CA ASP A 248 17.70 -21.57 -31.88
C ASP A 248 17.31 -20.81 -30.58
N ARG A 249 16.06 -21.01 -30.14
CA ARG A 249 15.55 -20.41 -28.90
C ARG A 249 16.12 -21.09 -27.66
N GLU A 250 16.26 -22.40 -27.64
CA GLU A 250 16.85 -23.13 -26.52
C GLU A 250 18.33 -22.75 -26.31
N ILE A 251 19.08 -22.58 -27.40
CA ILE A 251 20.46 -22.09 -27.33
C ILE A 251 20.51 -20.67 -26.77
N GLN A 252 19.58 -19.80 -27.19
CA GLN A 252 19.49 -18.43 -26.70
C GLN A 252 19.21 -18.39 -25.18
N ILE A 253 18.28 -19.21 -24.70
CA ILE A 253 17.95 -19.36 -23.28
C ILE A 253 19.17 -19.83 -22.50
N LYS A 254 19.86 -20.86 -23.00
CA LYS A 254 21.05 -21.41 -22.34
C LYS A 254 22.19 -20.39 -22.22
N VAL A 255 22.41 -19.60 -23.26
CA VAL A 255 23.45 -18.54 -23.25
C VAL A 255 23.08 -17.41 -22.27
N LEU A 256 21.81 -17.00 -22.27
CA LEU A 256 21.31 -16.00 -21.31
C LEU A 256 21.35 -16.52 -19.87
N GLY A 257 21.12 -17.79 -19.62
CA GLY A 257 21.18 -18.41 -18.29
C GLY A 257 22.53 -18.23 -17.58
N ASN A 258 23.63 -18.13 -18.36
CA ASN A 258 24.93 -17.82 -17.78
C ASN A 258 25.05 -16.37 -17.25
N ALA A 259 24.32 -15.45 -17.87
CA ALA A 259 24.34 -14.02 -17.47
C ALA A 259 23.18 -13.68 -16.50
N ILE A 260 22.14 -14.49 -16.49
CA ILE A 260 20.92 -14.30 -15.69
C ILE A 260 20.67 -15.60 -14.89
N PRO A 261 21.34 -15.78 -13.74
CA PRO A 261 21.17 -16.97 -12.91
C PRO A 261 19.79 -17.04 -12.28
N ASP A 262 19.33 -18.27 -12.04
CA ASP A 262 18.08 -18.54 -11.35
C ASP A 262 18.18 -18.16 -9.87
N ILE A 263 17.14 -17.48 -9.36
CA ILE A 263 16.97 -17.13 -7.96
C ILE A 263 16.13 -18.21 -7.24
N ILE A 264 15.12 -18.74 -7.94
CA ILE A 264 14.26 -19.80 -7.42
C ILE A 264 15.07 -21.10 -7.39
N PRO A 265 15.15 -21.79 -6.24
CA PRO A 265 15.79 -23.12 -6.15
C PRO A 265 15.17 -24.11 -7.16
N GLU A 266 16.01 -24.99 -7.67
CA GLU A 266 15.64 -25.91 -8.78
C GLU A 266 14.49 -26.84 -8.43
N ASP A 267 14.49 -27.39 -7.21
CA ASP A 267 13.43 -28.25 -6.69
C ASP A 267 12.07 -27.52 -6.67
N PHE A 268 12.03 -26.24 -6.30
CA PHE A 268 10.80 -25.45 -6.34
C PHE A 268 10.38 -25.14 -7.77
N ARG A 269 11.34 -24.78 -8.64
CA ARG A 269 11.08 -24.47 -10.02
C ARG A 269 10.40 -25.67 -10.74
N GLU A 270 10.93 -26.89 -10.53
CA GLU A 270 10.36 -28.11 -11.10
C GLU A 270 8.98 -28.44 -10.50
N GLU A 271 8.84 -28.36 -9.17
CA GLU A 271 7.59 -28.69 -8.47
C GLU A 271 6.41 -27.81 -8.92
N TYR A 272 6.67 -26.52 -9.17
CA TYR A 272 5.64 -25.55 -9.56
C TYR A 272 5.55 -25.29 -11.08
N GLY A 273 6.34 -25.98 -11.88
CA GLY A 273 6.36 -25.84 -13.35
C GLY A 273 6.73 -24.41 -13.78
N LEU A 274 7.67 -23.79 -13.06
CA LEU A 274 8.13 -22.43 -13.36
C LEU A 274 9.26 -22.47 -14.40
N MET A 275 9.37 -21.40 -15.17
CA MET A 275 10.42 -21.21 -16.16
C MET A 275 11.77 -20.92 -15.51
N HIS A 276 12.89 -21.19 -16.20
CA HIS A 276 14.16 -20.57 -15.85
C HIS A 276 14.07 -19.05 -15.95
N ARG A 277 14.77 -18.32 -15.08
CA ARG A 277 14.72 -16.85 -15.03
C ARG A 277 15.06 -16.19 -16.37
N ALA A 278 16.09 -16.68 -17.05
CA ALA A 278 16.47 -16.21 -18.39
C ALA A 278 15.38 -16.43 -19.44
N GLU A 279 14.70 -17.57 -19.37
CA GLU A 279 13.55 -17.89 -20.22
C GLU A 279 12.36 -16.98 -19.91
N ALA A 280 12.07 -16.74 -18.64
CA ALA A 280 11.00 -15.85 -18.21
C ALA A 280 11.23 -14.41 -18.68
N PHE A 281 12.46 -13.88 -18.60
CA PHE A 281 12.79 -12.57 -19.16
C PHE A 281 12.64 -12.53 -20.69
N MET A 282 13.06 -13.58 -21.38
CA MET A 282 12.80 -13.66 -22.83
C MET A 282 11.31 -13.66 -23.13
N ALA A 283 10.54 -14.49 -22.43
CA ALA A 283 9.12 -14.67 -22.70
C ALA A 283 8.27 -13.43 -22.34
N ILE A 284 8.66 -12.65 -21.33
CA ILE A 284 7.93 -11.43 -20.97
C ILE A 284 8.24 -10.26 -21.90
N HIS A 285 9.47 -10.18 -22.45
CA HIS A 285 9.90 -9.11 -23.33
C HIS A 285 9.79 -9.43 -24.82
N ASP A 286 9.81 -10.70 -25.22
CA ASP A 286 9.62 -11.17 -26.60
C ASP A 286 8.75 -12.45 -26.61
N PRO A 287 7.47 -12.34 -26.25
CA PRO A 287 6.58 -13.49 -26.15
C PRO A 287 6.28 -14.09 -27.53
N VAL A 288 6.27 -15.43 -27.60
CA VAL A 288 5.83 -16.15 -28.80
C VAL A 288 4.32 -16.09 -28.92
N ASP A 289 3.64 -16.35 -27.82
CA ASP A 289 2.19 -16.30 -27.68
C ASP A 289 1.79 -15.76 -26.30
N ARG A 290 0.50 -15.61 -26.08
CA ARG A 290 -0.03 -15.09 -24.81
C ARG A 290 0.25 -16.02 -23.63
N LYS A 291 0.17 -17.35 -23.84
CA LYS A 291 0.43 -18.34 -22.80
C LYS A 291 1.89 -18.28 -22.32
N ASN A 292 2.82 -18.11 -23.27
CA ASN A 292 4.24 -17.94 -22.95
C ASN A 292 4.48 -16.67 -22.09
N PHE A 293 3.80 -15.56 -22.41
CA PHE A 293 3.83 -14.34 -21.61
C PHE A 293 3.26 -14.55 -20.21
N ASP A 294 2.10 -15.21 -20.10
CA ASP A 294 1.42 -15.44 -18.82
C ASP A 294 2.25 -16.38 -17.91
N ASN A 295 2.89 -17.40 -18.45
CA ASN A 295 3.79 -18.30 -17.71
C ASN A 295 5.04 -17.56 -17.20
N ALA A 296 5.62 -16.69 -18.02
CA ALA A 296 6.74 -15.84 -17.60
C ALA A 296 6.33 -14.88 -16.47
N LEU A 297 5.16 -14.27 -16.60
CA LEU A 297 4.61 -13.40 -15.57
C LEU A 297 4.38 -14.14 -14.26
N GLN A 298 3.88 -15.37 -14.30
CA GLN A 298 3.70 -16.22 -13.13
C GLN A 298 5.04 -16.54 -12.46
N THR A 299 6.06 -16.92 -13.24
CA THR A 299 7.40 -17.22 -12.73
C THR A 299 8.02 -16.00 -12.02
N LEU A 300 8.00 -14.82 -12.66
CA LEU A 300 8.60 -13.61 -12.10
C LEU A 300 7.82 -13.08 -10.89
N ARG A 301 6.51 -13.28 -10.83
CA ARG A 301 5.71 -12.99 -9.62
C ARG A 301 6.06 -13.92 -8.47
N TYR A 302 6.26 -15.21 -8.76
CA TYR A 302 6.69 -16.16 -7.74
C TYR A 302 8.08 -15.82 -7.21
N GLU A 303 9.01 -15.46 -8.10
CA GLU A 303 10.35 -15.00 -7.72
C GLU A 303 10.28 -13.80 -6.78
N GLU A 304 9.51 -12.77 -7.15
CA GLU A 304 9.34 -11.57 -6.33
C GLU A 304 8.69 -11.90 -4.96
N ALA A 305 7.70 -12.79 -4.94
CA ALA A 305 7.07 -13.26 -3.72
C ALA A 305 8.06 -14.02 -2.81
N LEU A 306 8.86 -14.92 -3.39
CA LEU A 306 9.84 -15.71 -2.64
C LEU A 306 10.93 -14.82 -2.03
N ILE A 307 11.46 -13.86 -2.79
CA ILE A 307 12.45 -12.88 -2.30
C ILE A 307 11.87 -12.09 -1.12
N CYS A 308 10.67 -11.51 -1.31
CA CYS A 308 9.98 -10.72 -0.30
C CYS A 308 9.71 -11.54 0.97
N GLN A 309 9.13 -12.74 0.84
CA GLN A 309 8.80 -13.58 1.98
C GLN A 309 10.05 -14.11 2.70
N THR A 310 11.12 -14.42 1.96
CA THR A 310 12.40 -14.83 2.57
C THR A 310 13.02 -13.68 3.37
N ALA A 311 12.98 -12.44 2.87
CA ALA A 311 13.44 -11.26 3.60
C ALA A 311 12.66 -11.08 4.92
N LEU A 312 11.34 -11.19 4.88
CA LEU A 312 10.47 -11.06 6.06
C LEU A 312 10.69 -12.17 7.09
N VAL A 313 10.85 -13.43 6.64
CA VAL A 313 11.14 -14.56 7.54
C VAL A 313 12.50 -14.39 8.22
N LYS A 314 13.52 -13.96 7.47
CA LYS A 314 14.85 -13.68 8.05
C LYS A 314 14.81 -12.52 9.05
N SER A 315 14.06 -11.47 8.78
CA SER A 315 13.85 -10.35 9.71
C SER A 315 13.20 -10.82 11.01
N ARG A 316 12.14 -11.65 10.90
CA ARG A 316 11.48 -12.26 12.05
C ARG A 316 12.42 -13.16 12.88
N ASP A 317 13.21 -13.98 12.23
CA ASP A 317 14.20 -14.83 12.91
C ASP A 317 15.29 -14.03 13.62
N ALA A 318 15.73 -12.93 13.00
CA ALA A 318 16.67 -12.01 13.63
C ALA A 318 16.05 -11.35 14.88
N SER A 319 14.79 -10.93 14.81
CA SER A 319 14.06 -10.38 15.96
C SER A 319 13.92 -11.39 17.10
N ARG A 320 13.64 -12.67 16.78
CA ARG A 320 13.53 -13.75 17.78
C ARG A 320 14.86 -14.10 18.47
N LYS A 321 16.00 -13.75 17.87
CA LYS A 321 17.32 -13.89 18.52
C LYS A 321 17.59 -12.78 19.54
N SER A 322 16.81 -11.71 19.56
CA SER A 322 16.89 -10.66 20.55
C SER A 322 16.28 -11.14 21.87
N LYS A 323 16.83 -10.69 22.99
CA LYS A 323 16.29 -11.05 24.31
C LYS A 323 15.19 -10.10 24.72
N ALA A 324 14.08 -10.65 25.20
CA ALA A 324 12.98 -9.95 25.86
C ALA A 324 12.84 -10.41 27.32
N THR A 325 12.11 -9.63 28.11
CA THR A 325 11.74 -10.03 29.47
C THR A 325 10.49 -10.89 29.41
N ALA A 326 10.59 -12.17 29.73
CA ALA A 326 9.45 -13.06 29.79
C ALA A 326 8.42 -12.60 30.82
N CYS A 327 7.14 -12.66 30.49
CA CYS A 327 6.01 -12.29 31.35
C CYS A 327 5.12 -13.54 31.64
N PRO A 328 5.58 -14.50 32.45
CA PRO A 328 4.82 -15.73 32.72
C PRO A 328 3.69 -15.56 33.73
N GLU A 329 3.66 -14.47 34.50
CA GLU A 329 2.68 -14.24 35.56
C GLU A 329 1.35 -13.76 34.99
N THR A 330 0.30 -14.55 35.14
CA THR A 330 -1.02 -14.30 34.58
C THR A 330 -2.08 -13.88 35.60
N ARG A 331 -1.81 -13.98 36.91
CA ARG A 331 -2.78 -13.75 37.97
C ARG A 331 -3.48 -12.39 37.82
N LEU A 332 -2.71 -11.34 37.67
CA LEU A 332 -3.27 -9.97 37.55
C LEU A 332 -4.13 -9.78 36.29
N LYS A 333 -3.75 -10.44 35.19
CA LYS A 333 -4.55 -10.50 33.96
C LYS A 333 -5.86 -11.25 34.18
N ASP A 334 -5.81 -12.38 34.88
CA ASP A 334 -6.98 -13.23 35.09
C ASP A 334 -7.97 -12.55 36.06
N ASP A 335 -7.46 -11.88 37.13
CA ASP A 335 -8.24 -11.05 38.05
C ASP A 335 -8.89 -9.87 37.29
N PHE A 336 -8.18 -9.23 36.35
CA PHE A 336 -8.72 -8.18 35.49
C PHE A 336 -9.88 -8.72 34.65
N ILE A 337 -9.71 -9.85 33.96
CA ILE A 337 -10.76 -10.45 33.13
C ILE A 337 -11.99 -10.76 33.97
N ALA A 338 -11.80 -11.30 35.18
CA ALA A 338 -12.88 -11.60 36.11
C ALA A 338 -13.65 -10.36 36.62
N SER A 339 -12.96 -9.20 36.64
CA SER A 339 -13.55 -7.92 37.09
C SER A 339 -14.39 -7.21 36.03
N LEU A 340 -14.35 -7.65 34.78
CA LEU A 340 -15.06 -7.01 33.67
C LEU A 340 -16.59 -7.12 33.86
N PRO A 341 -17.37 -6.06 33.57
CA PRO A 341 -18.84 -6.08 33.71
C PRO A 341 -19.56 -6.81 32.57
N PHE A 342 -18.83 -7.47 31.69
CA PHE A 342 -19.32 -8.20 30.52
C PHE A 342 -18.44 -9.41 30.25
N ALA A 343 -18.98 -10.41 29.58
CA ALA A 343 -18.23 -11.57 29.13
C ALA A 343 -17.45 -11.24 27.85
N LEU A 344 -16.19 -11.75 27.76
CA LEU A 344 -15.40 -11.67 26.54
C LEU A 344 -15.99 -12.56 25.47
N THR A 345 -15.90 -12.15 24.19
CA THR A 345 -16.23 -13.01 23.04
C THR A 345 -15.20 -14.13 22.90
N ASN A 346 -15.55 -15.20 22.19
CA ASN A 346 -14.63 -16.31 21.94
C ASN A 346 -13.35 -15.83 21.22
N GLY A 347 -13.51 -14.94 20.24
CA GLY A 347 -12.35 -14.36 19.53
C GLY A 347 -11.45 -13.55 20.46
N GLN A 348 -12.00 -12.76 21.38
CA GLN A 348 -11.21 -12.01 22.36
C GLN A 348 -10.47 -12.95 23.32
N GLN A 349 -11.12 -13.99 23.80
CA GLN A 349 -10.50 -15.00 24.68
C GLN A 349 -9.32 -15.71 24.00
N GLN A 350 -9.52 -16.13 22.75
CA GLN A 350 -8.46 -16.79 21.97
C GLN A 350 -7.26 -15.87 21.76
N VAL A 351 -7.51 -14.62 21.33
CA VAL A 351 -6.44 -13.65 21.07
C VAL A 351 -5.68 -13.28 22.35
N ILE A 352 -6.37 -13.14 23.50
CA ILE A 352 -5.73 -12.94 24.79
C ILE A 352 -4.86 -14.15 25.16
N ALA A 353 -5.32 -15.36 24.91
CA ALA A 353 -4.54 -16.58 25.17
C ALA A 353 -3.28 -16.63 24.29
N ASP A 354 -3.39 -16.30 23.00
CA ASP A 354 -2.26 -16.26 22.07
C ASP A 354 -1.22 -15.22 22.51
N ILE A 355 -1.65 -14.00 22.81
CA ILE A 355 -0.77 -12.93 23.32
C ILE A 355 -0.10 -13.34 24.63
N SER A 356 -0.87 -13.95 25.53
CA SER A 356 -0.38 -14.40 26.83
C SER A 356 0.71 -15.47 26.70
N ALA A 357 0.55 -16.39 25.76
CA ALA A 357 1.53 -17.42 25.46
C ALA A 357 2.81 -16.82 24.86
N ASP A 358 2.67 -15.89 23.90
CA ASP A 358 3.81 -15.23 23.27
C ASP A 358 4.62 -14.40 24.25
N MET A 359 3.97 -13.66 25.15
CA MET A 359 4.63 -12.87 26.18
C MET A 359 5.35 -13.70 27.25
N ALA A 360 5.06 -14.99 27.36
CA ALA A 360 5.74 -15.88 28.29
C ALA A 360 7.14 -16.32 27.81
N HIS A 361 7.50 -16.04 26.56
CA HIS A 361 8.80 -16.37 26.00
C HIS A 361 9.86 -15.31 26.35
N ASP A 362 11.14 -15.69 26.26
CA ASP A 362 12.32 -14.84 26.50
C ASP A 362 12.79 -14.07 25.23
N TYR A 363 12.00 -14.10 24.17
CA TYR A 363 12.19 -13.33 22.94
C TYR A 363 10.98 -12.38 22.73
N PRO A 364 11.16 -11.25 22.01
CA PRO A 364 10.08 -10.29 21.87
C PRO A 364 8.92 -10.83 21.03
N MET A 365 7.71 -10.78 21.58
CA MET A 365 6.49 -10.90 20.81
C MET A 365 6.39 -9.72 19.84
N GLN A 366 6.05 -9.98 18.60
CA GLN A 366 5.69 -8.97 17.61
C GLN A 366 4.34 -9.36 17.01
N ARG A 367 3.26 -8.65 17.38
CA ARG A 367 1.90 -9.04 17.00
C ARG A 367 1.06 -7.86 16.55
N LEU A 368 0.33 -8.08 15.44
CA LEU A 368 -0.69 -7.16 14.93
C LEU A 368 -2.08 -7.62 15.37
N LEU A 369 -2.77 -6.80 16.14
CA LEU A 369 -4.16 -6.99 16.54
C LEU A 369 -5.07 -6.13 15.64
N GLN A 370 -5.76 -6.77 14.74
CA GLN A 370 -6.70 -6.09 13.86
C GLN A 370 -8.15 -6.42 14.26
N GLY A 371 -9.04 -5.46 14.02
CA GLY A 371 -10.47 -5.65 14.28
C GLY A 371 -11.23 -4.36 14.07
N GLU A 372 -12.51 -4.46 13.81
CA GLU A 372 -13.37 -3.30 13.61
C GLU A 372 -13.39 -2.34 14.80
N VAL A 373 -13.80 -1.11 14.54
CA VAL A 373 -14.05 -0.13 15.60
C VAL A 373 -15.11 -0.67 16.56
N GLY A 374 -14.75 -0.79 17.85
CA GLY A 374 -15.65 -1.35 18.86
C GLY A 374 -15.59 -2.88 19.02
N SER A 375 -14.68 -3.59 18.38
CA SER A 375 -14.43 -5.02 18.58
C SER A 375 -13.79 -5.36 19.94
N GLY A 376 -13.41 -4.34 20.71
CA GLY A 376 -12.82 -4.52 22.05
C GLY A 376 -11.30 -4.69 22.06
N LYS A 377 -10.57 -4.21 21.05
CA LYS A 377 -9.10 -4.22 21.01
C LYS A 377 -8.46 -3.65 22.29
N THR A 378 -9.00 -2.58 22.82
CA THR A 378 -8.50 -1.94 24.05
C THR A 378 -8.56 -2.89 25.25
N VAL A 379 -9.60 -3.71 25.40
CA VAL A 379 -9.70 -4.69 26.49
C VAL A 379 -8.63 -5.77 26.34
N VAL A 380 -8.37 -6.25 25.14
CA VAL A 380 -7.30 -7.21 24.86
C VAL A 380 -5.93 -6.60 25.19
N ALA A 381 -5.69 -5.36 24.80
CA ALA A 381 -4.46 -4.65 25.12
C ALA A 381 -4.27 -4.45 26.63
N VAL A 382 -5.34 -4.10 27.36
CA VAL A 382 -5.28 -3.96 28.83
C VAL A 382 -4.98 -5.31 29.48
N ALA A 383 -5.56 -6.42 29.04
CA ALA A 383 -5.23 -7.75 29.53
C ALA A 383 -3.73 -8.07 29.37
N ALA A 384 -3.14 -7.74 28.20
CA ALA A 384 -1.70 -7.88 27.96
C ALA A 384 -0.87 -6.95 28.88
N MET A 385 -1.29 -5.70 29.07
CA MET A 385 -0.63 -4.78 30.01
C MET A 385 -0.70 -5.27 31.46
N MET A 386 -1.81 -5.89 31.88
CA MET A 386 -1.93 -6.50 33.20
C MET A 386 -0.95 -7.66 33.40
N GLN A 387 -0.72 -8.48 32.38
CA GLN A 387 0.28 -9.52 32.42
C GLN A 387 1.71 -8.96 32.54
N ALA A 388 2.03 -7.91 31.77
CA ALA A 388 3.34 -7.24 31.83
C ALA A 388 3.59 -6.65 33.24
N VAL A 389 2.61 -5.93 33.79
CA VAL A 389 2.70 -5.33 35.13
C VAL A 389 2.73 -6.37 36.23
N GLY A 390 1.92 -7.44 36.09
CA GLY A 390 1.91 -8.58 37.03
C GLY A 390 3.25 -9.32 37.10
N SER A 391 4.00 -9.32 35.99
CA SER A 391 5.36 -9.86 35.92
C SER A 391 6.45 -8.87 36.37
N GLY A 392 6.07 -7.74 36.95
CA GLY A 392 6.99 -6.74 37.47
C GLY A 392 7.51 -5.73 36.45
N GLY A 393 6.98 -5.73 35.22
CA GLY A 393 7.39 -4.85 34.12
C GLY A 393 6.58 -3.57 33.97
N GLN A 394 6.97 -2.76 33.01
CA GLN A 394 6.28 -1.53 32.62
C GLN A 394 5.60 -1.73 31.26
N ALA A 395 4.40 -1.17 31.10
CA ALA A 395 3.67 -1.19 29.84
C ALA A 395 3.44 0.25 29.34
N VAL A 396 3.63 0.46 28.03
CA VAL A 396 3.37 1.77 27.38
C VAL A 396 2.32 1.57 26.29
N LEU A 397 1.27 2.41 26.30
CA LEU A 397 0.32 2.52 25.19
C LEU A 397 0.52 3.87 24.49
N VAL A 398 0.81 3.82 23.18
CA VAL A 398 1.02 5.02 22.37
C VAL A 398 -0.20 5.25 21.49
N ALA A 399 -0.81 6.42 21.61
CA ALA A 399 -1.94 6.85 20.78
C ALA A 399 -1.53 8.01 19.86
N PRO A 400 -2.11 8.10 18.64
CA PRO A 400 -1.71 9.09 17.64
C PRO A 400 -2.10 10.52 17.98
N THR A 401 -3.13 10.72 18.79
CA THR A 401 -3.63 12.05 19.18
C THR A 401 -3.78 12.17 20.68
N GLN A 402 -3.77 13.41 21.18
CA GLN A 402 -3.95 13.70 22.61
C GLN A 402 -5.33 13.24 23.10
N VAL A 403 -6.38 13.50 22.33
CA VAL A 403 -7.75 13.12 22.67
C VAL A 403 -7.89 11.61 22.87
N LEU A 404 -7.28 10.81 21.97
CA LEU A 404 -7.24 9.36 22.11
C LEU A 404 -6.43 8.91 23.34
N ALA A 405 -5.29 9.53 23.59
CA ALA A 405 -4.49 9.22 24.77
C ALA A 405 -5.28 9.49 26.06
N GLU A 406 -5.99 10.62 26.16
CA GLU A 406 -6.84 10.97 27.29
C GLU A 406 -8.00 9.99 27.46
N GLN A 407 -8.64 9.55 26.36
CA GLN A 407 -9.71 8.54 26.39
C GLN A 407 -9.20 7.17 26.83
N HIS A 408 -8.07 6.72 26.28
CA HIS A 408 -7.43 5.47 26.72
C HIS A 408 -7.06 5.55 28.20
N TYR A 409 -6.48 6.66 28.64
CA TYR A 409 -6.12 6.89 30.04
C TYR A 409 -7.36 6.80 30.95
N ALA A 410 -8.43 7.51 30.63
CA ALA A 410 -9.67 7.48 31.41
C ALA A 410 -10.30 6.08 31.45
N SER A 411 -10.35 5.42 30.33
CA SER A 411 -10.90 4.07 30.20
C SER A 411 -10.07 3.04 30.97
N ILE A 412 -8.75 3.05 30.79
CA ILE A 412 -7.82 2.14 31.48
C ILE A 412 -7.84 2.38 32.99
N SER A 413 -7.75 3.64 33.42
CA SER A 413 -7.82 3.99 34.84
C SER A 413 -9.12 3.52 35.49
N THR A 414 -10.26 3.64 34.77
CA THR A 414 -11.56 3.16 35.25
C THR A 414 -11.61 1.64 35.35
N MET A 415 -11.05 0.93 34.38
CA MET A 415 -11.00 -0.54 34.39
C MET A 415 -10.09 -1.06 35.52
N VAL A 416 -8.91 -0.47 35.66
CA VAL A 416 -7.91 -0.88 36.66
C VAL A 416 -8.33 -0.56 38.11
N SER A 417 -8.99 0.59 38.32
CA SER A 417 -9.45 0.99 39.66
C SER A 417 -10.50 0.03 40.28
N LYS A 418 -11.12 -0.82 39.49
CA LYS A 418 -12.07 -1.83 39.97
C LYS A 418 -11.37 -3.05 40.60
N LEU A 419 -10.12 -3.33 40.22
CA LEU A 419 -9.32 -4.44 40.75
C LEU A 419 -9.03 -4.27 42.24
N GLY A 420 -8.72 -3.06 42.71
CA GLY A 420 -8.42 -2.77 44.15
C GLY A 420 -9.63 -2.83 45.08
N LYS A 421 -10.85 -2.92 44.55
CA LYS A 421 -12.08 -2.96 45.39
C LYS A 421 -12.59 -4.39 45.65
N SER A 422 -12.18 -5.38 44.92
CA SER A 422 -12.61 -6.78 45.13
C SER A 422 -11.93 -7.40 46.35
N ASP A 423 -10.67 -7.03 46.64
CA ASP A 423 -9.95 -7.56 47.80
C ASP A 423 -10.45 -6.99 49.15
N ALA A 424 -10.99 -5.76 49.15
CA ALA A 424 -11.56 -5.18 50.35
C ALA A 424 -12.87 -5.85 50.76
N ASN A 425 -13.68 -6.37 49.85
CA ASN A 425 -14.91 -7.09 50.14
C ASN A 425 -14.68 -8.57 50.48
N SER A 426 -13.59 -9.18 50.00
CA SER A 426 -13.24 -10.56 50.37
C SER A 426 -12.63 -10.66 51.75
N SER A 427 -11.85 -9.62 52.21
CA SER A 427 -11.28 -9.59 53.57
C SER A 427 -12.32 -9.36 54.66
N ASP A 428 -13.44 -8.67 54.37
CA ASP A 428 -14.52 -8.53 55.34
C ASP A 428 -15.44 -9.77 55.43
N ASN A 429 -15.61 -10.52 54.37
CA ASN A 429 -16.30 -11.82 54.43
C ASN A 429 -15.44 -12.89 55.08
N GLN A 430 -14.11 -12.86 54.89
CA GLN A 430 -13.17 -13.79 55.55
C GLN A 430 -13.11 -13.54 57.05
N LYS A 431 -13.10 -12.25 57.50
CA LYS A 431 -13.15 -11.90 58.94
C LYS A 431 -14.43 -12.36 59.62
N ASN A 432 -15.57 -12.33 58.97
CA ASN A 432 -16.83 -12.83 59.48
C ASN A 432 -16.94 -14.36 59.50
N LEU A 433 -16.19 -15.11 58.68
CA LEU A 433 -16.06 -16.54 58.71
C LEU A 433 -15.03 -17.00 59.79
N ASP A 434 -13.94 -16.26 59.95
CA ASP A 434 -12.89 -16.57 60.90
C ASP A 434 -13.33 -16.29 62.36
N ASP A 435 -14.15 -15.31 62.62
CA ASP A 435 -14.77 -15.06 63.97
C ASP A 435 -15.82 -16.16 64.34
N ALA A 436 -16.39 -16.80 63.30
CA ALA A 436 -17.27 -17.96 63.55
C ALA A 436 -16.50 -19.28 63.82
N ASN A 437 -15.28 -19.42 63.31
CA ASN A 437 -14.43 -20.60 63.50
C ASN A 437 -13.44 -20.45 64.67
N ALA A 438 -13.10 -19.25 65.14
CA ALA A 438 -12.20 -18.99 66.29
C ALA A 438 -12.79 -19.37 67.60
N ARG A 439 -14.05 -19.77 67.68
CA ARG A 439 -14.67 -20.40 68.91
C ARG A 439 -14.52 -21.94 69.00
N ARG A 440 -13.83 -22.55 68.01
CA ARG A 440 -13.68 -24.04 68.05
C ARG A 440 -12.27 -24.50 67.72
N SER A 441 -11.22 -24.02 68.29
CA SER A 441 -10.02 -24.87 68.61
C SER A 441 -8.89 -24.01 69.14
N ASN A 442 -8.77 -23.96 70.41
CA ASN A 442 -7.53 -23.64 71.08
C ASN A 442 -6.63 -24.88 71.04
N LYS A 443 -5.45 -24.79 70.49
CA LYS A 443 -4.22 -25.57 70.67
C LYS A 443 -3.59 -26.04 69.34
N ARG A 444 -2.53 -25.37 68.90
CA ARG A 444 -1.19 -25.93 68.72
C ARG A 444 -0.30 -25.05 67.88
N SER A 445 0.73 -24.56 68.53
CA SER A 445 2.13 -24.41 68.14
C SER A 445 2.54 -23.67 66.86
N ALA A 446 3.26 -22.63 67.14
CA ALA A 446 4.18 -21.84 66.31
C ALA A 446 5.13 -22.71 65.47
N GLN A 447 5.30 -22.30 64.17
CA GLN A 447 6.66 -22.28 63.54
C GLN A 447 6.60 -21.45 62.26
N SER A 448 7.24 -20.31 62.26
CA SER A 448 8.17 -19.75 61.29
C SER A 448 7.94 -20.02 59.81
N SER A 449 7.59 -19.03 59.06
CA SER A 449 8.14 -18.88 57.69
C SER A 449 8.47 -17.41 57.40
N LYS A 450 9.68 -17.21 56.96
CA LYS A 450 10.31 -15.93 56.69
C LYS A 450 9.71 -15.29 55.44
N ASP A 451 9.38 -14.03 55.60
CA ASP A 451 9.01 -13.12 54.53
C ASP A 451 10.15 -12.91 53.53
N GLY A 452 9.81 -13.01 52.26
CA GLY A 452 10.70 -12.57 51.14
C GLY A 452 10.72 -11.02 51.08
N GLU A 453 11.68 -10.44 51.71
CA GLU A 453 12.00 -9.03 51.59
C GLU A 453 12.52 -8.73 50.22
N PHE A 454 11.81 -7.92 49.45
CA PHE A 454 12.24 -7.42 48.14
C PHE A 454 13.40 -6.46 48.41
N ASP A 455 14.59 -6.84 47.96
CA ASP A 455 15.84 -6.11 48.21
C ASP A 455 15.92 -4.82 47.35
N ALA A 456 15.69 -3.69 47.95
CA ALA A 456 15.81 -2.35 47.36
C ALA A 456 17.24 -2.05 46.80
N LYS A 457 18.25 -2.88 47.14
CA LYS A 457 19.61 -2.72 46.65
C LYS A 457 19.80 -3.14 45.20
N THR A 458 18.96 -4.08 44.69
CA THR A 458 19.07 -4.54 43.30
C THR A 458 18.58 -3.51 42.32
N ILE A 459 17.67 -2.61 42.75
CA ILE A 459 17.13 -1.54 41.91
C ILE A 459 18.16 -0.42 41.73
N HIS A 460 18.98 -0.17 42.76
CA HIS A 460 19.98 0.91 42.73
C HIS A 460 21.15 0.64 41.72
N ASN A 461 21.54 -0.61 41.56
CA ASN A 461 22.67 -0.96 40.68
C ASN A 461 22.32 -0.88 39.17
N ASN A 462 21.04 -1.07 38.79
CA ASN A 462 20.65 -1.02 37.38
C ASN A 462 20.47 0.41 36.83
N ALA A 463 20.26 1.41 37.71
CA ALA A 463 20.13 2.81 37.31
C ALA A 463 21.49 3.50 37.11
N VAL A 464 22.55 3.03 37.82
CA VAL A 464 23.88 3.64 37.79
C VAL A 464 24.65 3.29 36.51
N ASP A 465 24.38 2.11 35.91
CA ASP A 465 25.13 1.66 34.72
C ASP A 465 24.79 2.39 33.41
N LYS A 466 23.74 3.24 33.40
CA LYS A 466 23.34 4.00 32.20
C LYS A 466 23.60 5.50 32.25
N GLY A 467 24.42 5.98 33.19
CA GLY A 467 24.90 7.36 33.21
C GLY A 467 23.87 8.45 33.54
N VAL A 468 22.71 8.07 34.08
CA VAL A 468 21.73 9.00 34.62
C VAL A 468 21.71 8.81 36.12
N GLN A 469 22.20 9.80 36.85
CA GLN A 469 22.15 9.76 38.33
C GLN A 469 20.75 10.05 38.80
N LEU A 470 20.18 9.17 39.63
CA LEU A 470 18.87 9.34 40.26
C LEU A 470 18.81 10.67 41.08
N ALA A 471 19.96 11.13 41.61
CA ALA A 471 20.12 12.41 42.27
C ALA A 471 19.80 13.60 41.37
N ASP A 472 20.21 13.59 40.10
CA ASP A 472 19.94 14.67 39.14
C ASP A 472 18.44 14.77 38.75
N LEU A 473 17.72 13.64 38.80
CA LEU A 473 16.28 13.61 38.58
C LEU A 473 15.49 14.04 39.82
N LEU A 474 16.01 13.79 41.02
CA LEU A 474 15.40 14.23 42.29
C LEU A 474 15.68 15.70 42.58
N ASP A 475 16.88 16.22 42.27
CA ASP A 475 17.19 17.67 42.37
C ASP A 475 16.39 18.52 41.39
N LEU A 476 16.09 17.99 40.20
CA LEU A 476 15.17 18.61 39.22
C LEU A 476 13.71 18.66 39.72
N ALA A 477 13.32 17.77 40.62
CA ALA A 477 11.99 17.75 41.26
C ALA A 477 11.90 18.65 42.51
N ALA A 478 13.04 19.04 43.10
CA ALA A 478 13.10 19.76 44.38
C ALA A 478 13.23 21.28 44.24
N SER A 479 13.33 21.83 43.01
CA SER A 479 13.70 23.25 42.81
C SER A 479 12.55 24.22 42.56
N ASP A 480 11.32 23.90 42.89
CA ASP A 480 10.22 24.91 42.88
C ASP A 480 9.48 24.93 44.22
N ASP A 481 9.56 26.11 44.87
CA ASP A 481 8.86 26.47 46.10
C ASP A 481 7.34 26.24 45.99
N VAL A 482 6.88 25.09 46.49
CA VAL A 482 5.48 24.89 46.85
C VAL A 482 5.46 24.40 48.29
N GLU A 483 5.13 25.32 49.22
CA GLU A 483 4.66 24.98 50.57
C GLU A 483 3.48 24.00 50.46
N THR A 484 3.75 22.70 50.50
CA THR A 484 2.75 21.71 50.85
C THR A 484 3.33 20.87 51.98
N GLY A 485 2.67 20.96 53.14
CA GLY A 485 2.97 20.23 54.35
C GLY A 485 3.05 18.74 54.08
N PHE A 486 4.25 18.23 53.88
CA PHE A 486 4.58 16.81 53.86
C PHE A 486 4.97 16.37 55.28
N SER A 487 3.96 15.98 56.04
CA SER A 487 4.16 15.21 57.27
C SER A 487 3.45 13.89 57.14
N GLY A 488 4.17 12.82 56.84
CA GLY A 488 3.59 11.48 56.92
C GLY A 488 4.41 10.42 56.23
N LYS A 489 5.14 9.68 57.05
CA LYS A 489 5.59 8.27 56.89
C LYS A 489 5.58 7.65 55.50
N GLY A 490 6.78 7.41 54.98
CA GLY A 490 7.20 6.33 54.07
C GLY A 490 6.26 5.92 52.92
N ASN A 491 6.76 6.01 51.71
CA ASN A 491 6.32 5.35 50.47
C ASN A 491 5.29 6.01 49.52
N ASP A 492 5.01 7.32 49.61
CA ASP A 492 4.02 7.88 48.66
C ASP A 492 4.58 9.02 47.78
N ILE A 493 5.76 8.80 47.20
CA ILE A 493 6.38 9.81 46.31
C ILE A 493 5.55 10.04 45.02
N PHE A 494 4.71 9.08 44.60
CA PHE A 494 3.94 9.12 43.36
C PHE A 494 2.42 9.19 43.51
N GLY A 495 1.90 9.27 44.77
CA GLY A 495 0.46 9.46 45.08
C GLY A 495 -0.40 8.24 44.79
N THR A 496 0.19 7.05 44.77
CA THR A 496 -0.52 5.76 44.61
C THR A 496 -0.87 5.15 45.96
N LYS A 497 -2.11 4.70 46.10
CA LYS A 497 -2.52 3.95 47.31
C LYS A 497 -1.89 2.58 47.27
N ASP A 498 -1.55 2.05 48.46
CA ASP A 498 -1.02 0.68 48.54
C ASP A 498 -1.98 -0.29 47.86
N GLY A 499 -1.46 -1.05 46.87
CA GLY A 499 -2.21 -2.06 46.10
C GLY A 499 -2.89 -1.56 44.82
N GLU A 500 -2.83 -0.25 44.47
CA GLU A 500 -3.34 0.25 43.19
C GLU A 500 -2.23 0.21 42.11
N ILE A 501 -2.58 -0.26 40.89
CA ILE A 501 -1.68 -0.19 39.75
C ILE A 501 -1.62 1.23 39.23
N PRO A 502 -0.43 1.86 39.17
CA PRO A 502 -0.31 3.21 38.69
C PRO A 502 -0.52 3.32 37.18
N VAL A 503 -1.44 4.20 36.77
CA VAL A 503 -1.67 4.54 35.35
C VAL A 503 -1.34 6.01 35.18
N PHE A 504 -0.47 6.33 34.24
CA PHE A 504 -0.01 7.68 33.95
C PHE A 504 -0.37 8.13 32.54
N LEU A 505 -0.63 9.41 32.36
CA LEU A 505 -0.80 10.06 31.07
C LEU A 505 0.45 10.88 30.74
N LEU A 506 0.97 10.78 29.51
CA LEU A 506 2.13 11.54 29.02
C LEU A 506 1.83 12.15 27.65
N THR A 507 1.48 13.43 27.61
CA THR A 507 1.17 14.19 26.39
C THR A 507 2.08 15.40 26.22
N GLY A 508 2.05 16.01 25.01
CA GLY A 508 2.85 17.20 24.71
C GLY A 508 2.42 18.47 25.45
N SER A 509 1.12 18.61 25.74
CA SER A 509 0.49 19.79 26.30
C SER A 509 0.45 19.80 27.83
N MET A 510 0.95 18.75 28.50
CA MET A 510 0.97 18.64 29.95
C MET A 510 1.80 19.74 30.62
N ARG A 511 1.36 20.16 31.83
CA ARG A 511 2.15 21.03 32.68
C ARG A 511 3.50 20.41 33.01
N LEU A 512 4.55 21.24 33.04
CA LEU A 512 5.92 20.76 33.22
C LEU A 512 6.12 19.93 34.49
N ALA A 513 5.48 20.32 35.60
CA ALA A 513 5.56 19.61 36.88
C ALA A 513 4.94 18.20 36.81
N GLU A 514 3.77 18.07 36.20
CA GLU A 514 3.11 16.77 35.99
C GLU A 514 3.93 15.88 35.05
N ARG A 515 4.42 16.46 33.97
CA ARG A 515 5.30 15.73 33.00
C ARG A 515 6.55 15.21 33.69
N ARG A 516 7.21 16.00 34.54
CA ARG A 516 8.38 15.58 35.31
C ARG A 516 8.07 14.42 36.25
N ARG A 517 6.92 14.44 36.94
CA ARG A 517 6.45 13.34 37.80
C ARG A 517 6.28 12.04 37.04
N VAL A 518 5.62 12.07 35.87
CA VAL A 518 5.40 10.90 35.03
C VAL A 518 6.74 10.36 34.50
N LEU A 519 7.63 11.24 34.04
CA LEU A 519 8.95 10.83 33.55
C LEU A 519 9.80 10.21 34.69
N ALA A 520 9.75 10.77 35.91
CA ALA A 520 10.44 10.19 37.03
C ALA A 520 9.85 8.84 37.47
N ALA A 521 8.53 8.68 37.47
CA ALA A 521 7.87 7.40 37.73
C ALA A 521 8.25 6.33 36.69
N ALA A 522 8.24 6.66 35.42
CA ALA A 522 8.68 5.73 34.37
C ALA A 522 10.17 5.36 34.51
N ALA A 523 11.04 6.34 34.77
CA ALA A 523 12.48 6.14 34.93
C ALA A 523 12.86 5.33 36.18
N SER A 524 11.99 5.30 37.19
CA SER A 524 12.22 4.50 38.42
C SER A 524 12.18 2.98 38.15
N GLY A 525 11.60 2.55 37.05
CA GLY A 525 11.41 1.14 36.72
C GLY A 525 10.31 0.45 37.49
N MET A 526 9.50 1.17 38.27
CA MET A 526 8.34 0.60 38.99
C MET A 526 7.31 0.05 38.00
N PRO A 527 6.63 -1.07 38.31
CA PRO A 527 5.53 -1.59 37.49
C PRO A 527 4.42 -0.54 37.34
N CYS A 528 4.13 -0.16 36.11
CA CYS A 528 3.12 0.85 35.82
C CYS A 528 2.65 0.79 34.36
N ILE A 529 1.55 1.45 34.07
CA ILE A 529 1.04 1.68 32.72
C ILE A 529 1.22 3.16 32.38
N VAL A 530 1.83 3.44 31.24
CA VAL A 530 1.95 4.80 30.70
C VAL A 530 1.16 4.91 29.41
N VAL A 531 0.15 5.75 29.37
CA VAL A 531 -0.58 6.11 28.16
C VAL A 531 0.04 7.40 27.61
N ALA A 532 0.52 7.38 26.37
CA ALA A 532 1.28 8.48 25.81
C ALA A 532 0.91 8.81 24.37
N THR A 533 1.27 9.99 23.93
CA THR A 533 1.34 10.37 22.53
C THR A 533 2.79 10.25 22.03
N HIS A 534 3.16 10.99 20.99
CA HIS A 534 4.56 11.06 20.49
C HIS A 534 5.59 11.37 21.60
N ALA A 535 5.14 11.81 22.76
CA ALA A 535 6.02 12.07 23.91
C ALA A 535 6.78 10.82 24.39
N ALA A 536 6.24 9.61 24.16
CA ALA A 536 6.92 8.34 24.46
C ALA A 536 8.19 8.10 23.62
N PHE A 537 8.26 8.67 22.43
CA PHE A 537 9.43 8.53 21.54
C PHE A 537 10.55 9.51 21.90
N SER A 538 10.29 10.51 22.73
CA SER A 538 11.27 11.53 23.10
C SER A 538 12.45 10.92 23.86
N LYS A 539 13.64 11.50 23.70
CA LYS A 539 14.85 11.05 24.43
C LYS A 539 14.70 11.19 25.96
N SER A 540 13.83 12.09 26.42
CA SER A 540 13.56 12.31 27.85
C SER A 540 12.72 11.20 28.50
N PHE A 541 11.99 10.40 27.72
CA PHE A 541 11.24 9.26 28.22
C PHE A 541 12.17 8.06 28.34
N GLN A 542 12.32 7.53 29.54
CA GLN A 542 13.09 6.33 29.88
C GLN A 542 12.20 5.40 30.69
N ALA A 543 12.20 4.11 30.37
CA ALA A 543 11.45 3.07 31.04
C ALA A 543 12.31 1.79 31.10
N PRO A 544 13.22 1.68 32.08
CA PRO A 544 14.23 0.63 32.14
C PRO A 544 13.66 -0.79 32.17
N ASN A 545 12.47 -0.97 32.73
CA ASN A 545 11.75 -2.22 32.80
C ASN A 545 10.58 -2.29 31.81
N LEU A 546 10.70 -1.60 30.66
CA LEU A 546 9.69 -1.67 29.60
C LEU A 546 9.62 -3.09 29.04
N THR A 547 8.51 -3.79 29.29
CA THR A 547 8.28 -5.15 28.84
C THR A 547 7.23 -5.23 27.73
N LEU A 548 6.28 -4.28 27.68
CA LEU A 548 5.24 -4.25 26.65
C LEU A 548 5.08 -2.85 26.07
N ALA A 549 5.16 -2.73 24.75
CA ALA A 549 4.78 -1.54 24.00
C ALA A 549 3.52 -1.85 23.18
N VAL A 550 2.46 -1.07 23.36
CA VAL A 550 1.21 -1.13 22.61
C VAL A 550 1.12 0.12 21.73
N ILE A 551 0.92 -0.04 20.44
CA ILE A 551 0.77 1.07 19.48
C ILE A 551 -0.63 1.02 18.90
N ASP A 552 -1.41 2.08 19.09
CA ASP A 552 -2.75 2.19 18.51
C ASP A 552 -2.71 2.98 17.20
N GLU A 553 -3.47 2.53 16.18
CA GLU A 553 -3.54 3.14 14.84
C GLU A 553 -2.16 3.28 14.19
N GLN A 554 -1.50 2.15 13.96
CA GLN A 554 -0.13 2.03 13.44
C GLN A 554 0.18 2.92 12.24
N HIS A 555 -0.76 3.07 11.31
CA HIS A 555 -0.58 3.83 10.07
C HIS A 555 -0.20 5.31 10.28
N ARG A 556 -0.27 5.81 11.51
CA ARG A 556 0.08 7.20 11.87
C ARG A 556 1.47 7.33 12.48
N PHE A 557 2.20 6.23 12.66
CA PHE A 557 3.54 6.23 13.24
C PHE A 557 4.58 5.70 12.28
N GLY A 558 5.68 6.45 12.11
CA GLY A 558 6.82 6.04 11.29
C GLY A 558 7.66 4.93 11.97
N VAL A 559 8.49 4.29 11.16
CA VAL A 559 9.39 3.20 11.57
C VAL A 559 10.37 3.62 12.65
N GLU A 560 11.07 4.73 12.44
CA GLU A 560 12.05 5.28 13.40
C GLU A 560 11.43 5.50 14.78
N GLN A 561 10.14 5.83 14.84
CA GLN A 561 9.41 6.02 16.09
C GLN A 561 9.23 4.70 16.83
N ARG A 562 8.90 3.61 16.12
CA ARG A 562 8.77 2.26 16.72
C ARG A 562 10.11 1.74 17.22
N GLU A 563 11.16 1.86 16.41
CA GLU A 563 12.51 1.46 16.81
C GLU A 563 13.00 2.21 18.04
N SER A 564 12.58 3.47 18.21
CA SER A 564 12.94 4.25 19.39
C SER A 564 12.43 3.63 20.69
N LEU A 565 11.32 2.86 20.67
CA LEU A 565 10.81 2.15 21.85
C LEU A 565 11.72 0.99 22.25
N ASN A 566 12.34 0.31 21.28
CA ASN A 566 13.29 -0.78 21.56
C ASN A 566 14.49 -0.29 22.38
N SER A 567 14.83 0.98 22.26
CA SER A 567 15.95 1.59 22.97
C SER A 567 15.60 2.14 24.37
N LYS A 568 14.33 2.08 24.80
CA LYS A 568 13.88 2.65 26.10
C LYS A 568 14.08 1.73 27.28
N GLY A 569 14.00 0.40 27.03
CA GLY A 569 14.20 -0.62 28.04
C GLY A 569 15.61 -1.19 28.09
N SER A 570 15.87 -2.07 29.06
CA SER A 570 17.11 -2.84 29.18
C SER A 570 17.14 -4.03 28.20
N THR A 571 15.98 -4.51 27.80
CA THR A 571 15.73 -5.57 26.81
C THR A 571 14.73 -5.07 25.79
N ALA A 572 14.61 -5.74 24.63
CA ALA A 572 13.58 -5.43 23.65
C ALA A 572 12.20 -5.70 24.27
N PRO A 573 11.25 -4.75 24.21
CA PRO A 573 9.90 -4.98 24.70
C PRO A 573 9.11 -5.91 23.76
N HIS A 574 8.09 -6.58 24.29
CA HIS A 574 7.05 -7.18 23.48
C HIS A 574 6.27 -6.05 22.77
N LEU A 575 5.96 -6.23 21.50
CA LEU A 575 5.26 -5.23 20.68
C LEU A 575 3.86 -5.74 20.30
N LEU A 576 2.84 -4.99 20.68
CA LEU A 576 1.46 -5.21 20.25
C LEU A 576 0.99 -3.99 19.44
N VAL A 577 0.78 -4.18 18.17
CA VAL A 577 0.27 -3.14 17.27
C VAL A 577 -1.21 -3.33 17.08
N MET A 578 -2.00 -2.26 17.17
CA MET A 578 -3.45 -2.30 16.97
C MET A 578 -3.86 -1.48 15.75
N THR A 579 -4.83 -1.95 14.99
CA THR A 579 -5.45 -1.19 13.91
C THR A 579 -6.97 -1.40 13.88
N ALA A 580 -7.70 -0.30 13.60
CA ALA A 580 -9.14 -0.37 13.39
C ALA A 580 -9.52 -0.64 11.92
N THR A 581 -8.56 -0.45 10.99
CA THR A 581 -8.76 -0.86 9.60
C THR A 581 -8.43 -2.34 9.46
N PRO A 582 -9.39 -3.17 9.08
CA PRO A 582 -9.07 -4.54 8.68
C PRO A 582 -8.13 -4.51 7.48
N ILE A 583 -7.03 -5.22 7.57
CA ILE A 583 -6.08 -5.40 6.48
C ILE A 583 -6.32 -6.83 5.97
N PRO A 584 -6.57 -7.06 4.68
CA PRO A 584 -6.68 -8.41 4.16
C PRO A 584 -5.46 -9.24 4.57
N ARG A 585 -5.70 -10.49 4.99
CA ARG A 585 -4.65 -11.35 5.57
C ARG A 585 -3.39 -11.42 4.70
N THR A 586 -3.56 -11.46 3.41
CA THR A 586 -2.46 -11.52 2.44
C THR A 586 -1.69 -10.22 2.33
N ALA A 587 -2.39 -9.09 2.36
CA ALA A 587 -1.77 -7.79 2.44
C ALA A 587 -0.99 -7.66 3.75
N ALA A 588 -1.57 -8.13 4.86
CA ALA A 588 -0.91 -8.15 6.15
C ALA A 588 0.33 -9.07 6.17
N MET A 589 0.26 -10.25 5.54
CA MET A 589 1.42 -11.15 5.37
C MET A 589 2.53 -10.57 4.50
N THR A 590 2.19 -9.68 3.57
CA THR A 590 3.16 -9.05 2.68
C THR A 590 3.76 -7.80 3.32
N TRP A 591 2.93 -6.99 3.99
CA TRP A 591 3.34 -5.71 4.57
C TRP A 591 3.86 -5.83 6.00
N PHE A 592 3.36 -6.79 6.76
CA PHE A 592 3.69 -7.02 8.16
C PHE A 592 4.06 -8.48 8.40
N GLY A 593 4.77 -9.08 7.47
CA GLY A 593 5.07 -10.51 7.50
C GLY A 593 6.03 -10.93 8.62
N ASP A 594 6.64 -9.99 9.32
CA ASP A 594 7.37 -10.17 10.56
C ASP A 594 6.47 -10.21 11.81
N LEU A 595 5.22 -9.68 11.73
CA LEU A 595 4.26 -9.69 12.81
C LEU A 595 3.35 -10.93 12.75
N ASP A 596 3.05 -11.51 13.91
CA ASP A 596 1.97 -12.48 14.05
C ASP A 596 0.62 -11.76 14.04
N ILE A 597 -0.35 -12.27 13.29
CA ILE A 597 -1.62 -11.57 13.05
C ILE A 597 -2.72 -12.20 13.88
N SER A 598 -3.43 -11.39 14.67
CA SER A 598 -4.65 -11.75 15.38
C SER A 598 -5.81 -10.87 14.93
N SER A 599 -6.94 -11.48 14.59
CA SER A 599 -8.12 -10.78 14.09
C SER A 599 -9.30 -10.94 15.01
N LEU A 600 -9.93 -9.82 15.40
CA LEU A 600 -11.20 -9.79 16.11
C LEU A 600 -12.32 -9.58 15.09
N THR A 601 -12.96 -10.65 14.68
CA THR A 601 -14.07 -10.66 13.71
C THR A 601 -15.44 -10.55 14.36
N GLU A 602 -15.52 -10.83 15.66
CA GLU A 602 -16.77 -10.78 16.43
C GLU A 602 -16.98 -9.39 17.03
N LEU A 603 -18.18 -8.86 16.89
CA LEU A 603 -18.59 -7.64 17.59
C LEU A 603 -19.26 -8.02 18.92
N PRO A 604 -18.95 -7.33 20.04
CA PRO A 604 -19.64 -7.55 21.31
C PRO A 604 -21.14 -7.41 21.15
N GLY A 605 -21.91 -8.27 21.85
CA GLY A 605 -23.37 -8.36 21.70
C GLY A 605 -24.09 -7.05 21.97
N GLY A 606 -25.16 -6.78 21.20
CA GLY A 606 -26.03 -5.62 21.35
C GLY A 606 -25.86 -4.50 20.32
N ARG A 607 -24.85 -4.54 19.48
CA ARG A 607 -24.65 -3.55 18.40
C ARG A 607 -25.59 -3.84 17.23
N LYS A 608 -26.37 -2.83 16.82
CA LYS A 608 -27.22 -2.94 15.63
C LYS A 608 -26.44 -2.60 14.36
N PRO A 609 -26.74 -3.24 13.23
CA PRO A 609 -26.09 -2.92 11.95
C PRO A 609 -26.39 -1.49 11.52
N ILE A 610 -25.37 -0.79 11.02
CA ILE A 610 -25.50 0.57 10.50
C ILE A 610 -26.06 0.48 9.08
N ARG A 611 -27.18 1.13 8.81
CA ARG A 611 -27.73 1.22 7.46
C ARG A 611 -26.99 2.27 6.66
N THR A 612 -26.48 1.91 5.50
CA THR A 612 -25.74 2.83 4.62
C THR A 612 -26.63 3.17 3.41
N PHE A 613 -26.73 4.45 3.07
CA PHE A 613 -27.51 4.98 1.97
C PHE A 613 -26.63 5.85 1.07
N VAL A 614 -26.59 5.55 -0.21
CA VAL A 614 -26.00 6.44 -1.22
C VAL A 614 -27.08 7.41 -1.69
N VAL A 615 -26.83 8.70 -1.54
CA VAL A 615 -27.79 9.76 -1.86
C VAL A 615 -27.21 10.64 -2.96
N PRO A 616 -27.75 10.59 -4.20
CA PRO A 616 -27.37 11.53 -5.23
C PRO A 616 -27.75 12.97 -4.82
N GLU A 617 -26.78 13.89 -4.93
CA GLU A 617 -26.98 15.28 -4.46
C GLU A 617 -28.09 16.02 -5.24
N ASP A 618 -28.25 15.70 -6.52
CA ASP A 618 -29.30 16.27 -7.40
C ASP A 618 -30.71 15.79 -7.06
N ASN A 619 -30.83 14.71 -6.25
CA ASN A 619 -32.13 14.19 -5.83
C ASN A 619 -32.69 14.92 -4.61
N ALA A 620 -33.40 16.04 -4.85
CA ALA A 620 -33.95 16.88 -3.80
C ALA A 620 -34.94 16.15 -2.86
N SER A 621 -35.62 15.10 -3.33
CA SER A 621 -36.56 14.32 -2.53
C SER A 621 -35.79 13.48 -1.47
N LEU A 622 -34.82 12.72 -1.89
CA LEU A 622 -34.01 11.91 -0.99
C LEU A 622 -33.21 12.78 0.01
N MET A 623 -32.68 13.91 -0.45
CA MET A 623 -32.02 14.89 0.43
C MET A 623 -33.00 15.44 1.49
N GLY A 624 -34.23 15.74 1.10
CA GLY A 624 -35.30 16.19 2.01
C GLY A 624 -35.68 15.14 3.06
N GLU A 625 -35.84 13.88 2.65
CA GLU A 625 -36.14 12.75 3.53
C GLU A 625 -35.00 12.49 4.54
N MET A 626 -33.75 12.55 4.09
CA MET A 626 -32.57 12.43 4.93
C MET A 626 -32.55 13.53 6.01
N PHE A 627 -32.72 14.79 5.64
CA PHE A 627 -32.72 15.88 6.61
C PHE A 627 -33.92 15.80 7.58
N ALA A 628 -35.08 15.35 7.14
CA ALA A 628 -36.24 15.10 8.01
C ALA A 628 -35.93 13.96 9.02
N LEU A 629 -35.26 12.90 8.59
CA LEU A 629 -34.86 11.80 9.46
C LEU A 629 -33.83 12.29 10.51
N ILE A 630 -32.84 13.04 10.10
CA ILE A 630 -31.83 13.62 11.02
C ILE A 630 -32.52 14.50 12.05
N ARG A 631 -33.46 15.35 11.64
CA ARG A 631 -34.22 16.19 12.56
C ARG A 631 -34.97 15.33 13.59
N LYS A 632 -35.70 14.30 13.16
CA LYS A 632 -36.40 13.38 14.04
C LYS A 632 -35.49 12.72 15.08
N ARG A 633 -34.27 12.35 14.68
CA ARG A 633 -33.26 11.74 15.57
C ARG A 633 -32.74 12.74 16.61
N ILE A 634 -32.51 13.97 16.18
CA ILE A 634 -32.08 15.05 17.09
C ILE A 634 -33.17 15.34 18.13
N ASP A 635 -34.45 15.39 17.70
CA ASP A 635 -35.59 15.60 18.61
C ASP A 635 -35.74 14.45 19.62
N ALA A 636 -35.28 13.23 19.27
CA ALA A 636 -35.19 12.07 20.17
C ALA A 636 -33.96 12.12 21.10
N GLY A 637 -33.19 13.17 21.05
CA GLY A 637 -32.00 13.37 21.91
C GLY A 637 -30.71 12.69 21.39
N GLU A 638 -30.70 12.28 20.11
CA GLU A 638 -29.55 11.68 19.42
C GLU A 638 -28.66 12.77 18.78
N ARG A 639 -27.53 12.39 18.18
CA ARG A 639 -26.52 13.26 17.60
C ARG A 639 -26.27 12.92 16.13
N ALA A 640 -25.85 13.91 15.34
CA ALA A 640 -25.50 13.75 13.95
C ALA A 640 -24.14 14.35 13.61
N TYR A 641 -23.31 13.58 12.93
CA TYR A 641 -22.10 14.06 12.28
C TYR A 641 -22.40 14.49 10.86
N VAL A 642 -21.74 15.56 10.40
CA VAL A 642 -21.72 15.99 9.01
C VAL A 642 -20.26 16.18 8.61
N VAL A 643 -19.79 15.43 7.63
CA VAL A 643 -18.38 15.40 7.20
C VAL A 643 -18.25 16.07 5.84
N CYS A 644 -17.29 17.00 5.72
CA CYS A 644 -16.96 17.70 4.50
C CYS A 644 -15.47 17.57 4.18
N PRO A 645 -15.08 17.52 2.90
CA PRO A 645 -13.68 17.37 2.51
C PRO A 645 -12.82 18.62 2.75
N ARG A 646 -13.41 19.82 2.75
CA ARG A 646 -12.68 21.09 2.83
C ARG A 646 -13.11 21.92 4.05
N ILE A 647 -12.22 22.84 4.48
CA ILE A 647 -12.50 23.82 5.54
C ILE A 647 -13.19 25.05 4.96
N ASP A 648 -12.60 25.69 3.96
CA ASP A 648 -13.04 26.93 3.31
C ASP A 648 -13.29 26.76 1.82
N ALA A 649 -14.16 27.60 1.23
CA ALA A 649 -14.49 27.58 -0.20
C ALA A 649 -13.36 28.13 -1.11
N ASP A 650 -12.56 29.07 -0.61
CA ASP A 650 -11.59 29.87 -1.41
C ASP A 650 -10.17 29.25 -1.49
N ALA A 651 -9.98 27.98 -1.11
CA ALA A 651 -8.64 27.35 -1.08
C ALA A 651 -8.10 26.88 -2.45
N GLU A 652 -8.80 27.16 -3.56
CA GLU A 652 -8.40 26.67 -4.91
C GLU A 652 -7.10 27.29 -5.42
N ASP A 653 -6.78 28.54 -5.06
CA ASP A 653 -5.58 29.23 -5.56
C ASP A 653 -4.30 28.92 -4.76
N ALA A 654 -4.40 28.36 -3.56
CA ALA A 654 -3.25 28.05 -2.72
C ALA A 654 -2.62 26.68 -3.05
N ASP A 655 -3.40 25.70 -3.50
CA ASP A 655 -2.92 24.34 -3.83
C ASP A 655 -2.21 24.31 -5.20
N GLY A 656 -2.65 25.11 -6.17
CA GLY A 656 -1.94 25.28 -7.45
C GLY A 656 -0.56 25.94 -7.32
N ALA A 657 -0.40 26.85 -6.35
CA ALA A 657 0.87 27.52 -6.05
C ALA A 657 1.82 26.62 -5.24
N LEU A 658 1.29 25.71 -4.41
CA LEU A 658 2.09 24.75 -3.63
C LEU A 658 2.63 23.60 -4.50
N ALA A 659 1.87 23.13 -5.49
CA ALA A 659 2.37 22.15 -6.46
C ALA A 659 3.50 22.70 -7.34
N ALA A 660 3.49 24.00 -7.66
CA ALA A 660 4.57 24.67 -8.40
C ALA A 660 5.80 24.98 -7.53
N SER A 661 5.64 25.13 -6.20
CA SER A 661 6.76 25.40 -5.27
C SER A 661 7.42 24.13 -4.71
N ALA A 662 6.75 22.98 -4.76
CA ALA A 662 7.34 21.68 -4.37
C ALA A 662 8.44 21.21 -5.34
N ALA A 663 8.52 21.81 -6.54
CA ALA A 663 9.63 21.60 -7.46
C ALA A 663 10.93 22.31 -7.05
N SER A 664 10.90 23.19 -6.05
CA SER A 664 12.08 23.90 -5.53
C SER A 664 12.23 23.65 -4.02
N GLY A 665 12.96 22.62 -3.67
CA GLY A 665 13.16 22.09 -2.33
C GLY A 665 13.34 23.10 -1.20
N SER A 666 12.33 23.22 -0.34
CA SER A 666 12.46 23.76 1.02
C SER A 666 11.50 23.02 1.96
N LYS A 667 12.08 22.35 2.94
CA LYS A 667 11.38 21.61 4.00
C LYS A 667 10.84 22.60 5.03
N THR A 668 9.52 22.72 5.15
CA THR A 668 8.88 23.16 6.40
C THR A 668 7.76 22.20 6.74
N ALA A 669 7.91 21.58 7.92
CA ALA A 669 6.96 20.64 8.50
C ALA A 669 5.68 21.37 8.96
N GLY A 670 4.52 20.78 8.68
CA GLY A 670 3.29 21.08 9.37
C GLY A 670 2.14 21.58 8.51
N SER A 671 1.52 20.66 7.79
CA SER A 671 0.08 20.75 7.50
C SER A 671 -0.37 19.40 6.96
N SER A 672 -0.96 18.57 7.81
CA SER A 672 -1.73 17.41 7.40
C SER A 672 -3.11 17.88 6.90
N ALA A 673 -3.12 18.68 5.83
CA ALA A 673 -4.30 18.89 5.02
C ALA A 673 -4.32 17.74 4.01
N ALA A 674 -5.03 16.68 4.39
CA ALA A 674 -5.65 15.69 3.55
C ALA A 674 -4.91 15.40 2.24
N ALA A 675 -4.13 14.37 2.23
CA ALA A 675 -4.11 13.52 1.07
C ALA A 675 -5.54 12.99 0.88
N PHE A 676 -6.41 13.76 0.21
CA PHE A 676 -7.50 13.17 -0.54
C PHE A 676 -6.80 12.19 -1.48
N ASP A 677 -7.21 10.95 -1.39
CA ASP A 677 -6.52 9.83 -1.98
C ASP A 677 -6.58 9.95 -3.51
N ASP A 678 -5.67 10.71 -4.11
CA ASP A 678 -5.48 10.82 -5.56
C ASP A 678 -5.13 9.46 -6.19
N ALA A 679 -4.94 8.43 -5.37
CA ALA A 679 -4.63 7.07 -5.79
C ALA A 679 -5.67 6.45 -6.73
N TYR A 680 -6.92 6.91 -6.67
CA TYR A 680 -7.99 6.47 -7.58
C TYR A 680 -8.04 7.27 -8.89
N ASP A 681 -7.34 8.40 -8.96
CA ASP A 681 -7.42 9.34 -10.08
C ASP A 681 -6.28 9.18 -11.12
N LEU A 682 -5.37 8.23 -10.91
CA LEU A 682 -4.20 8.01 -11.77
C LEU A 682 -4.52 7.56 -13.21
N GLY A 683 -5.77 7.22 -13.51
CA GLY A 683 -6.23 6.78 -14.83
C GLY A 683 -7.09 7.80 -15.58
N GLU A 684 -7.42 8.94 -14.99
CA GLU A 684 -8.27 9.94 -15.62
C GLU A 684 -7.44 11.00 -16.37
N ASP A 685 -7.91 11.39 -17.57
CA ASP A 685 -7.30 12.45 -18.37
C ASP A 685 -7.44 13.80 -17.66
N ASP A 686 -6.40 14.65 -17.74
CA ASP A 686 -6.35 15.98 -17.11
C ASP A 686 -7.55 16.87 -17.51
N GLU A 687 -8.15 16.65 -18.68
CA GLU A 687 -9.37 17.34 -19.14
C GLU A 687 -10.62 16.93 -18.35
N GLN A 688 -10.70 15.70 -17.86
CA GLN A 688 -11.82 15.24 -17.03
C GLN A 688 -11.71 15.77 -15.60
N ARG A 689 -10.47 15.88 -15.07
CA ARG A 689 -10.20 16.49 -13.76
C ARG A 689 -10.64 17.96 -13.71
N ALA A 690 -10.37 18.72 -14.77
CA ALA A 690 -10.73 20.15 -14.87
C ALA A 690 -12.25 20.43 -14.96
N GLN A 691 -13.07 19.41 -15.23
CA GLN A 691 -14.55 19.56 -15.37
C GLN A 691 -15.31 19.17 -14.10
N ARG A 692 -14.65 18.71 -13.06
CA ARG A 692 -15.32 18.29 -11.82
C ARG A 692 -15.76 19.49 -10.98
N PRO A 693 -16.98 19.45 -10.37
CA PRO A 693 -17.43 20.54 -9.52
C PRO A 693 -16.55 20.65 -8.25
N PRO A 694 -16.40 21.87 -7.70
CA PRO A 694 -15.62 22.09 -6.49
C PRO A 694 -16.16 21.28 -5.30
N LEU A 695 -15.28 20.90 -4.38
CA LEU A 695 -15.62 20.12 -3.19
C LEU A 695 -16.35 21.02 -2.17
N HIS A 696 -17.29 20.44 -1.41
CA HIS A 696 -17.99 21.15 -0.36
C HIS A 696 -17.09 21.49 0.82
N SER A 697 -17.26 22.71 1.36
CA SER A 697 -16.54 23.17 2.54
C SER A 697 -17.42 23.10 3.81
N VAL A 698 -16.77 23.04 4.98
CA VAL A 698 -17.46 23.11 6.28
C VAL A 698 -18.29 24.39 6.38
N ALA A 699 -17.72 25.53 5.99
CA ALA A 699 -18.38 26.84 6.05
C ALA A 699 -19.66 26.89 5.19
N GLU A 700 -19.57 26.42 3.94
CA GLU A 700 -20.71 26.34 3.00
C GLU A 700 -21.83 25.44 3.54
N ILE A 701 -21.48 24.26 4.04
CA ILE A 701 -22.48 23.31 4.51
C ILE A 701 -23.14 23.79 5.81
N VAL A 702 -22.43 24.45 6.70
CA VAL A 702 -23.03 25.08 7.89
C VAL A 702 -24.05 26.14 7.48
N GLU A 703 -23.72 27.03 6.56
CA GLU A 703 -24.64 28.05 6.07
C GLU A 703 -25.86 27.43 5.40
N ARG A 704 -25.65 26.42 4.54
CA ARG A 704 -26.72 25.67 3.87
C ARG A 704 -27.65 24.99 4.89
N LEU A 705 -27.13 24.32 5.90
CA LEU A 705 -27.94 23.66 6.94
C LEU A 705 -28.67 24.65 7.82
N GLN A 706 -28.06 25.77 8.19
CA GLN A 706 -28.73 26.82 8.98
C GLN A 706 -29.87 27.50 8.21
N SER A 707 -29.80 27.57 6.89
CA SER A 707 -30.86 28.12 6.04
C SER A 707 -32.09 27.22 5.97
N LEU A 708 -31.96 25.91 6.24
CA LEU A 708 -33.04 24.95 6.19
C LEU A 708 -34.07 25.17 7.33
N PRO A 709 -35.38 25.25 7.03
CA PRO A 709 -36.42 25.50 8.06
C PRO A 709 -36.38 24.52 9.23
N GLN A 710 -36.09 23.24 8.96
CA GLN A 710 -36.04 22.18 9.98
C GLN A 710 -34.90 22.32 10.98
N PHE A 711 -33.86 23.09 10.67
CA PHE A 711 -32.70 23.23 11.54
C PHE A 711 -32.55 24.63 12.17
N LYS A 712 -33.47 25.56 11.92
CA LYS A 712 -33.40 26.95 12.46
C LYS A 712 -33.22 27.04 13.97
N SER A 713 -33.73 26.06 14.72
CA SER A 713 -33.62 26.05 16.21
C SER A 713 -32.47 25.20 16.72
N ILE A 714 -31.66 24.60 15.84
CA ILE A 714 -30.57 23.71 16.21
C ILE A 714 -29.25 24.50 16.29
N ARG A 715 -28.45 24.21 17.30
CA ARG A 715 -27.07 24.70 17.40
C ARG A 715 -26.14 23.75 16.67
N PHE A 716 -25.24 24.32 15.90
CA PHE A 716 -24.20 23.60 15.20
C PHE A 716 -22.84 23.84 15.89
N ALA A 717 -22.01 22.83 15.93
CA ALA A 717 -20.60 22.98 16.20
C ALA A 717 -19.79 22.69 14.92
N THR A 718 -18.63 23.30 14.79
CA THR A 718 -17.67 23.04 13.74
C THR A 718 -16.38 22.50 14.33
N LEU A 719 -15.73 21.55 13.64
CA LEU A 719 -14.47 20.98 14.06
C LEU A 719 -13.57 20.72 12.83
N THR A 720 -12.40 21.34 12.85
CA THR A 720 -11.46 21.27 11.73
C THR A 720 -10.05 20.92 12.19
N GLY A 721 -9.16 20.63 11.27
CA GLY A 721 -7.75 20.39 11.57
C GLY A 721 -7.01 21.61 12.14
N ARG A 722 -7.53 22.83 11.92
CA ARG A 722 -6.91 24.08 12.37
C ARG A 722 -7.20 24.40 13.84
N ASP A 723 -8.21 23.76 14.42
CA ASP A 723 -8.59 24.01 15.82
C ASP A 723 -7.52 23.46 16.77
N ASP A 724 -7.28 24.18 17.88
CA ASP A 724 -6.37 23.70 18.90
C ASP A 724 -7.00 22.56 19.72
N ASP A 725 -6.19 21.81 20.46
CA ASP A 725 -6.65 20.62 21.19
C ASP A 725 -7.64 20.97 22.33
N THR A 726 -7.57 22.17 22.90
CA THR A 726 -8.50 22.64 23.92
C THR A 726 -9.87 22.93 23.33
N THR A 727 -9.91 23.59 22.18
CA THR A 727 -11.14 23.83 21.41
C THR A 727 -11.76 22.53 20.96
N LYS A 728 -10.95 21.57 20.42
CA LYS A 728 -11.41 20.23 20.03
C LYS A 728 -12.09 19.52 21.20
N SER A 729 -11.47 19.51 22.37
CA SER A 729 -12.00 18.84 23.56
C SER A 729 -13.33 19.48 24.01
N GLN A 730 -13.43 20.83 24.01
CA GLN A 730 -14.65 21.54 24.39
C GLN A 730 -15.79 21.28 23.39
N VAL A 731 -15.54 21.38 22.08
CA VAL A 731 -16.52 21.13 21.03
C VAL A 731 -17.07 19.70 21.11
N MET A 732 -16.20 18.75 21.41
CA MET A 732 -16.62 17.36 21.57
C MET A 732 -17.46 17.13 22.82
N ALA A 733 -17.12 17.77 23.94
CA ALA A 733 -17.92 17.72 25.17
C ALA A 733 -19.31 18.33 24.96
N ASP A 734 -19.43 19.47 24.27
CA ASP A 734 -20.69 20.11 23.94
C ASP A 734 -21.54 19.26 22.98
N PHE A 735 -20.93 18.56 22.05
CA PHE A 735 -21.57 17.61 21.17
C PHE A 735 -22.05 16.36 21.90
N GLU A 736 -21.25 15.76 22.76
CA GLU A 736 -21.61 14.62 23.59
C GLU A 736 -22.77 14.95 24.55
N SER A 737 -22.70 16.09 25.22
CA SER A 737 -23.77 16.55 26.13
C SER A 737 -25.07 16.88 25.39
N GLY A 738 -24.99 17.30 24.10
CA GLY A 738 -26.09 17.70 23.22
C GLY A 738 -26.42 19.17 23.24
N ILE A 739 -25.55 20.01 23.77
CA ILE A 739 -25.62 21.46 23.61
C ILE A 739 -25.59 21.80 22.12
N THR A 740 -24.77 21.10 21.37
CA THR A 740 -24.62 21.19 19.90
C THR A 740 -24.88 19.82 19.26
N PRO A 741 -26.15 19.44 18.97
CA PRO A 741 -26.49 18.08 18.51
C PRO A 741 -26.04 17.75 17.10
N ILE A 742 -25.59 18.74 16.30
CA ILE A 742 -25.00 18.55 14.99
C ILE A 742 -23.55 19.06 15.03
N LEU A 743 -22.62 18.19 14.62
CA LEU A 743 -21.20 18.53 14.47
C LEU A 743 -20.84 18.47 12.98
N VAL A 744 -20.46 19.61 12.39
CA VAL A 744 -19.94 19.71 11.04
C VAL A 744 -18.41 19.74 11.09
N ALA A 745 -17.77 18.77 10.46
CA ALA A 745 -16.33 18.59 10.61
C ALA A 745 -15.67 18.15 9.32
N THR A 746 -14.36 18.28 9.26
CA THR A 746 -13.53 17.60 8.26
C THR A 746 -13.25 16.15 8.71
N THR A 747 -12.37 15.45 8.02
CA THR A 747 -11.89 14.09 8.37
C THR A 747 -11.25 13.99 9.76
N VAL A 748 -11.07 15.09 10.45
CA VAL A 748 -10.57 15.13 11.84
C VAL A 748 -11.34 14.22 12.80
N ILE A 749 -12.63 13.96 12.53
CA ILE A 749 -13.45 13.03 13.33
C ILE A 749 -13.18 11.54 13.01
N GLU A 750 -12.39 11.23 11.99
CA GLU A 750 -11.95 9.87 11.68
C GLU A 750 -11.20 9.23 12.87
N VAL A 751 -10.53 10.07 13.67
CA VAL A 751 -9.74 9.64 14.83
C VAL A 751 -10.34 10.13 16.13
N GLY A 752 -10.77 9.21 16.98
CA GLY A 752 -10.62 9.39 18.42
C GLY A 752 -11.84 9.62 19.29
N VAL A 753 -13.04 10.04 18.87
CA VAL A 753 -14.09 10.33 19.87
C VAL A 753 -15.27 9.36 19.77
N ASP A 754 -15.57 8.72 20.90
CA ASP A 754 -16.72 7.82 21.04
C ASP A 754 -17.92 8.57 21.64
N VAL A 755 -18.93 8.83 20.83
CA VAL A 755 -20.19 9.44 21.28
C VAL A 755 -21.33 8.41 21.15
N ALA A 756 -21.72 7.82 22.29
CA ALA A 756 -22.70 6.73 22.34
C ALA A 756 -24.07 7.10 21.73
N LYS A 757 -24.45 8.37 21.78
CA LYS A 757 -25.73 8.86 21.22
C LYS A 757 -25.66 9.29 19.75
N ALA A 758 -24.53 9.16 19.08
CA ALA A 758 -24.39 9.47 17.67
C ALA A 758 -25.04 8.36 16.83
N SER A 759 -26.11 8.70 16.12
CA SER A 759 -26.92 7.76 15.33
C SER A 759 -26.92 8.07 13.83
N CYS A 760 -26.52 9.27 13.42
CA CYS A 760 -26.48 9.69 12.03
C CYS A 760 -25.09 10.21 11.66
N ILE A 761 -24.62 9.83 10.48
CA ILE A 761 -23.46 10.44 9.83
C ILE A 761 -23.81 10.76 8.38
N VAL A 762 -23.52 11.99 7.96
CA VAL A 762 -23.65 12.46 6.57
C VAL A 762 -22.28 12.76 6.04
N ILE A 763 -21.90 12.22 4.90
CA ILE A 763 -20.59 12.45 4.28
C ILE A 763 -20.84 13.09 2.92
N PHE A 764 -20.45 14.36 2.78
CA PHE A 764 -20.53 15.09 1.51
C PHE A 764 -19.33 14.71 0.63
N ASP A 765 -19.55 14.74 -0.71
CA ASP A 765 -18.56 14.31 -1.70
C ASP A 765 -17.99 12.91 -1.42
N ALA A 766 -18.87 11.97 -1.03
CA ALA A 766 -18.46 10.63 -0.62
C ALA A 766 -17.71 9.86 -1.74
N ASP A 767 -17.97 10.21 -2.99
CA ASP A 767 -17.25 9.70 -4.17
C ASP A 767 -15.75 10.07 -4.22
N ARG A 768 -15.32 11.03 -3.38
CA ARG A 768 -13.92 11.47 -3.28
C ARG A 768 -13.12 10.80 -2.15
N TYR A 769 -13.80 10.05 -1.30
CA TYR A 769 -13.16 9.34 -0.19
C TYR A 769 -12.76 7.93 -0.58
N GLY A 770 -11.66 7.44 0.01
CA GLY A 770 -11.29 6.04 -0.05
C GLY A 770 -12.28 5.14 0.70
N LEU A 771 -12.41 3.88 0.28
CA LEU A 771 -13.32 2.92 0.93
C LEU A 771 -12.99 2.72 2.41
N SER A 772 -11.71 2.62 2.74
CA SER A 772 -11.24 2.48 4.12
C SER A 772 -11.63 3.68 4.99
N GLN A 773 -11.55 4.92 4.45
CA GLN A 773 -11.97 6.13 5.16
C GLN A 773 -13.48 6.17 5.38
N LEU A 774 -14.27 5.86 4.34
CA LEU A 774 -15.72 5.77 4.47
C LEU A 774 -16.14 4.73 5.52
N HIS A 775 -15.45 3.60 5.57
CA HIS A 775 -15.69 2.57 6.58
C HIS A 775 -15.39 3.08 8.00
N GLN A 776 -14.27 3.75 8.21
CA GLN A 776 -13.90 4.34 9.50
C GLN A 776 -14.90 5.41 9.95
N LEU A 777 -15.28 6.33 9.04
CA LEU A 777 -16.29 7.35 9.29
C LEU A 777 -17.66 6.73 9.61
N ARG A 778 -18.10 5.71 8.87
CA ARG A 778 -19.31 4.95 9.17
C ARG A 778 -19.28 4.36 10.58
N GLY A 779 -18.14 3.86 11.01
CA GLY A 779 -17.91 3.29 12.34
C GLY A 779 -18.02 4.28 13.50
N ARG A 780 -18.16 5.61 13.24
CA ARG A 780 -18.35 6.65 14.28
C ARG A 780 -19.76 6.67 14.84
N VAL A 781 -20.72 6.01 14.24
CA VAL A 781 -22.11 5.90 14.72
C VAL A 781 -22.45 4.47 15.10
N GLY A 782 -23.57 4.28 15.80
CA GLY A 782 -24.08 2.96 16.15
C GLY A 782 -23.43 2.32 17.38
N ARG A 783 -22.75 3.05 18.22
CA ARG A 783 -22.07 2.53 19.42
C ARG A 783 -22.98 2.37 20.64
N GLY A 784 -24.07 3.12 20.70
CA GLY A 784 -25.05 3.07 21.79
C GLY A 784 -26.20 2.07 21.64
N GLY A 785 -26.13 1.12 20.69
CA GLY A 785 -27.21 0.16 20.45
C GLY A 785 -28.45 0.76 19.78
N THR A 786 -28.41 2.04 19.37
CA THR A 786 -29.46 2.73 18.63
C THR A 786 -29.44 2.36 17.14
N ASP A 787 -30.60 2.42 16.47
CA ASP A 787 -30.65 2.30 15.01
C ASP A 787 -29.87 3.46 14.39
N SER A 788 -28.88 3.15 13.54
CA SER A 788 -27.98 4.17 13.02
C SER A 788 -27.93 4.17 11.50
N GLY A 789 -27.75 5.35 10.91
CA GLY A 789 -27.67 5.57 9.46
C GLY A 789 -26.44 6.34 9.03
N ALA A 790 -25.82 5.88 7.95
CA ALA A 790 -24.76 6.58 7.23
C ALA A 790 -25.30 7.01 5.86
N PHE A 791 -25.18 8.29 5.55
CA PHE A 791 -25.65 8.89 4.31
C PHE A 791 -24.45 9.40 3.51
N LEU A 792 -24.22 8.80 2.35
CA LEU A 792 -23.11 9.10 1.45
C LEU A 792 -23.63 9.98 0.31
N ILE A 793 -23.35 11.28 0.38
CA ILE A 793 -23.76 12.22 -0.66
C ILE A 793 -22.76 12.15 -1.81
N SER A 794 -23.26 11.91 -3.01
CA SER A 794 -22.41 11.69 -4.19
C SER A 794 -22.89 12.50 -5.39
N ARG A 795 -21.94 12.97 -6.18
CA ARG A 795 -22.11 13.60 -7.49
C ARG A 795 -21.58 12.74 -8.63
N ALA A 796 -21.14 11.52 -8.31
CA ALA A 796 -20.55 10.61 -9.29
C ALA A 796 -21.60 10.10 -10.29
N PRO A 797 -21.26 9.99 -11.60
CA PRO A 797 -22.09 9.30 -12.57
C PRO A 797 -22.32 7.84 -12.19
N ALA A 798 -23.53 7.30 -12.47
CA ALA A 798 -23.93 5.96 -12.06
C ALA A 798 -22.99 4.83 -12.56
N ASP A 799 -22.37 5.01 -13.74
CA ASP A 799 -21.49 3.99 -14.35
C ASP A 799 -20.01 4.17 -13.99
N SER A 800 -19.67 5.12 -13.11
CA SER A 800 -18.30 5.43 -12.75
C SER A 800 -17.72 4.44 -11.73
N ASP A 801 -16.38 4.34 -11.66
CA ASP A 801 -15.69 3.55 -10.63
C ASP A 801 -15.97 4.10 -9.22
N ALA A 802 -16.18 5.41 -9.10
CA ALA A 802 -16.58 6.04 -7.85
C ALA A 802 -17.96 5.56 -7.38
N ALA A 803 -18.95 5.43 -8.27
CA ALA A 803 -20.24 4.85 -7.93
C ALA A 803 -20.12 3.39 -7.49
N ARG A 804 -19.33 2.57 -8.21
CA ARG A 804 -19.08 1.17 -7.82
C ARG A 804 -18.43 1.04 -6.44
N ARG A 805 -17.52 1.96 -6.06
CA ARG A 805 -16.95 2.00 -4.69
C ARG A 805 -18.04 2.26 -3.65
N LEU A 806 -18.95 3.21 -3.92
CA LEU A 806 -20.05 3.50 -3.01
C LEU A 806 -21.04 2.34 -2.87
N ASP A 807 -21.26 1.58 -3.94
CA ASP A 807 -22.07 0.35 -3.91
C ASP A 807 -21.46 -0.71 -2.99
N VAL A 808 -20.13 -0.86 -3.00
CA VAL A 808 -19.44 -1.79 -2.09
C VAL A 808 -19.68 -1.39 -0.64
N ILE A 809 -19.46 -0.13 -0.26
CA ILE A 809 -19.63 0.32 1.13
C ILE A 809 -21.08 0.27 1.59
N GLN A 810 -22.04 0.38 0.67
CA GLN A 810 -23.48 0.20 0.92
C GLN A 810 -23.84 -1.27 1.11
N GLY A 811 -23.22 -2.18 0.32
CA GLY A 811 -23.56 -3.60 0.25
C GLY A 811 -23.05 -4.43 1.40
N THR A 812 -21.92 -4.05 2.03
CA THR A 812 -21.31 -4.83 3.11
C THR A 812 -20.96 -4.00 4.35
N LEU A 813 -21.02 -4.66 5.50
CA LEU A 813 -20.53 -4.13 6.77
C LEU A 813 -19.16 -4.73 7.14
N ASP A 814 -18.74 -5.80 6.44
CA ASP A 814 -17.47 -6.47 6.71
C ASP A 814 -16.31 -5.59 6.26
N GLY A 815 -15.51 -5.16 7.23
CA GLY A 815 -14.33 -4.33 6.97
C GLY A 815 -13.25 -5.05 6.16
N ALA A 816 -13.15 -6.39 6.22
CA ALA A 816 -12.19 -7.15 5.43
C ALA A 816 -12.59 -7.18 3.94
N GLU A 817 -13.88 -7.35 3.64
CA GLU A 817 -14.41 -7.25 2.27
C GLU A 817 -14.20 -5.85 1.69
N ILE A 818 -14.45 -4.81 2.50
CA ILE A 818 -14.26 -3.41 2.11
C ILE A 818 -12.77 -3.13 1.82
N ALA A 819 -11.88 -3.60 2.69
CA ALA A 819 -10.45 -3.41 2.51
C ALA A 819 -9.93 -4.18 1.28
N GLN A 820 -10.46 -5.37 1.01
CA GLN A 820 -10.13 -6.12 -0.19
C GLN A 820 -10.59 -5.37 -1.45
N ALA A 821 -11.82 -4.86 -1.46
CA ALA A 821 -12.33 -4.06 -2.57
C ALA A 821 -11.52 -2.75 -2.77
N ASP A 822 -11.11 -2.08 -1.67
CA ASP A 822 -10.26 -0.89 -1.71
C ASP A 822 -8.95 -1.18 -2.47
N LEU A 823 -8.31 -2.31 -2.14
CA LEU A 823 -7.08 -2.76 -2.82
C LEU A 823 -7.31 -3.13 -4.29
N GLU A 824 -8.47 -3.69 -4.62
CA GLU A 824 -8.82 -4.02 -6.01
C GLU A 824 -9.02 -2.78 -6.88
N PHE A 825 -9.68 -1.75 -6.34
CA PHE A 825 -9.91 -0.48 -7.05
C PHE A 825 -8.65 0.35 -7.23
N ARG A 826 -7.74 0.35 -6.26
CA ARG A 826 -6.45 1.07 -6.35
C ARG A 826 -5.51 0.50 -7.42
N GLY A 827 -5.69 -0.75 -7.84
CA GLY A 827 -4.85 -1.40 -8.85
C GLY A 827 -3.52 -1.93 -8.30
N ALA A 828 -2.72 -2.52 -9.20
CA ALA A 828 -1.50 -3.24 -8.81
C ALA A 828 -0.28 -2.34 -8.47
N GLY A 829 -0.33 -1.06 -8.84
CA GLY A 829 0.82 -0.14 -8.70
C GLY A 829 0.82 0.69 -7.42
N ASP A 830 -0.34 0.90 -6.80
CA ASP A 830 -0.52 1.89 -5.74
C ASP A 830 -0.74 1.30 -4.34
N VAL A 831 -0.74 0.00 -4.22
CA VAL A 831 -1.13 -0.68 -2.97
C VAL A 831 -0.12 -0.51 -1.84
N LEU A 832 1.12 -0.18 -2.17
CA LEU A 832 2.17 0.15 -1.19
C LEU A 832 2.36 1.67 -1.03
N GLY A 833 1.32 2.39 -1.38
CA GLY A 833 1.09 3.81 -1.18
C GLY A 833 2.27 4.70 -0.87
N ASP A 834 2.68 5.50 -1.84
CA ASP A 834 3.41 6.75 -1.60
C ASP A 834 2.72 7.66 -0.56
N ALA A 835 1.44 7.43 -0.25
CA ALA A 835 0.65 8.23 0.68
C ALA A 835 0.93 7.95 2.15
N GLN A 836 1.45 6.78 2.53
CA GLN A 836 1.64 6.44 3.94
C GLN A 836 3.09 6.39 4.41
N SER A 837 4.07 6.18 3.52
CA SER A 837 5.48 6.03 3.94
C SER A 837 6.50 6.82 3.13
N GLY A 838 6.12 7.50 2.04
CA GLY A 838 7.05 8.27 1.20
C GLY A 838 8.11 7.41 0.49
N GLY A 839 7.96 6.09 0.47
CA GLY A 839 8.84 5.14 -0.19
C GLY A 839 8.16 4.43 -1.35
N LYS A 840 8.83 4.31 -2.49
CA LYS A 840 8.35 3.52 -3.63
C LYS A 840 8.23 2.06 -3.22
N SER A 841 7.12 1.40 -3.58
CA SER A 841 6.96 -0.04 -3.42
C SER A 841 8.10 -0.81 -4.08
N GLY A 842 8.74 -1.69 -3.33
CA GLY A 842 9.76 -2.59 -3.88
C GLY A 842 9.19 -3.67 -4.80
N LEU A 843 7.88 -3.87 -4.82
CA LEU A 843 7.19 -4.87 -5.61
C LEU A 843 6.80 -4.31 -6.98
N LYS A 844 7.18 -5.00 -8.07
CA LYS A 844 6.96 -4.53 -9.45
C LYS A 844 5.85 -5.30 -10.17
N LEU A 845 5.69 -6.58 -9.88
CA LEU A 845 4.75 -7.49 -10.57
C LEU A 845 3.71 -8.11 -9.66
N LEU A 846 4.08 -8.33 -8.41
CA LEU A 846 3.24 -9.03 -7.45
C LEU A 846 2.02 -8.17 -7.07
N ARG A 847 0.84 -8.75 -7.19
CA ARG A 847 -0.43 -8.12 -6.84
C ARG A 847 -0.97 -8.74 -5.57
N VAL A 848 -0.83 -8.04 -4.47
CA VAL A 848 -1.09 -8.55 -3.12
C VAL A 848 -2.49 -9.19 -2.98
N VAL A 849 -3.50 -8.66 -3.68
CA VAL A 849 -4.87 -9.17 -3.63
C VAL A 849 -5.11 -10.34 -4.60
N LYS A 850 -4.53 -10.28 -5.79
CA LYS A 850 -4.79 -11.28 -6.85
C LYS A 850 -3.88 -12.50 -6.74
N ASP A 851 -2.65 -12.30 -6.26
CA ASP A 851 -1.61 -13.33 -6.20
C ASP A 851 -1.50 -13.97 -4.80
N VAL A 852 -2.62 -13.98 -4.05
CA VAL A 852 -2.75 -14.53 -2.68
C VAL A 852 -2.09 -15.90 -2.54
N LYS A 853 -2.44 -16.83 -3.44
CA LYS A 853 -1.93 -18.20 -3.40
C LYS A 853 -0.42 -18.26 -3.61
N ILE A 854 0.12 -17.38 -4.46
CA ILE A 854 1.55 -17.27 -4.71
C ILE A 854 2.26 -16.81 -3.44
N ILE A 855 1.72 -15.79 -2.76
CA ILE A 855 2.29 -15.21 -1.52
C ILE A 855 2.26 -16.22 -0.38
N GLU A 856 1.11 -16.86 -0.14
CA GLU A 856 0.96 -17.86 0.93
C GLU A 856 1.93 -19.04 0.71
N HIS A 857 2.02 -19.50 -0.52
CA HIS A 857 2.91 -20.57 -0.90
C HIS A 857 4.38 -20.18 -0.74
N ALA A 858 4.79 -19.02 -1.29
CA ALA A 858 6.14 -18.50 -1.13
C ALA A 858 6.53 -18.31 0.35
N ARG A 859 5.56 -17.98 1.24
CA ARG A 859 5.78 -17.88 2.69
C ARG A 859 6.13 -19.24 3.31
N VAL A 860 5.41 -20.30 2.94
CA VAL A 860 5.67 -21.66 3.43
C VAL A 860 7.07 -22.09 3.02
N GLU A 861 7.43 -21.88 1.75
CA GLU A 861 8.73 -22.27 1.20
C GLU A 861 9.87 -21.43 1.78
N ALA A 862 9.68 -20.12 1.92
CA ALA A 862 10.65 -19.24 2.57
C ALA A 862 10.90 -19.68 4.03
N THR A 863 9.84 -20.07 4.75
CA THR A 863 9.97 -20.57 6.13
C THR A 863 10.76 -21.87 6.17
N ARG A 864 10.50 -22.79 5.22
CA ARG A 864 11.22 -24.06 5.09
C ARG A 864 12.71 -23.82 4.79
N LEU A 865 13.00 -22.95 3.82
CA LEU A 865 14.37 -22.59 3.42
C LEU A 865 15.17 -21.99 4.57
N VAL A 866 14.62 -20.96 5.23
CA VAL A 866 15.31 -20.28 6.35
C VAL A 866 15.50 -21.19 7.54
N ALA A 867 14.58 -22.15 7.79
CA ALA A 867 14.75 -23.16 8.85
C ALA A 867 15.89 -24.15 8.53
N GLN A 868 16.10 -24.50 7.26
CA GLN A 868 17.15 -25.44 6.81
C GLN A 868 18.50 -24.74 6.62
N ASP A 869 18.50 -23.55 6.00
CA ASP A 869 19.66 -22.74 5.67
C ASP A 869 19.45 -21.28 6.11
N PRO A 870 19.60 -20.95 7.40
CA PRO A 870 19.31 -19.61 7.94
C PRO A 870 20.11 -18.48 7.27
N ASP A 871 21.33 -18.76 6.82
CA ASP A 871 22.18 -17.77 6.18
C ASP A 871 22.12 -17.80 4.64
N LEU A 872 21.34 -18.72 4.07
CA LEU A 872 21.17 -18.96 2.63
C LEU A 872 22.52 -19.25 1.92
N LEU A 873 23.39 -20.03 2.57
CA LEU A 873 24.71 -20.37 2.03
C LEU A 873 24.64 -21.33 0.84
N GLU A 874 23.64 -22.21 0.83
CA GLU A 874 23.37 -23.13 -0.28
C GLU A 874 22.59 -22.45 -1.41
N HIS A 875 21.94 -21.28 -1.15
CA HIS A 875 21.11 -20.53 -2.08
C HIS A 875 21.64 -19.11 -2.34
N VAL A 876 22.89 -19.01 -2.80
CA VAL A 876 23.65 -17.75 -2.94
C VAL A 876 22.93 -16.70 -3.80
N GLN A 877 22.22 -17.13 -4.88
CA GLN A 877 21.49 -16.20 -5.74
C GLN A 877 20.27 -15.60 -5.04
N LEU A 878 19.55 -16.42 -4.29
CA LEU A 878 18.44 -15.95 -3.45
C LEU A 878 18.96 -15.04 -2.33
N ALA A 879 20.09 -15.39 -1.70
CA ALA A 879 20.73 -14.54 -0.69
C ALA A 879 21.06 -13.15 -1.24
N GLY A 880 21.67 -13.09 -2.44
CA GLY A 880 21.96 -11.84 -3.14
C GLY A 880 20.70 -11.03 -3.43
N ALA A 881 19.66 -11.66 -3.98
CA ALA A 881 18.41 -10.99 -4.28
C ALA A 881 17.69 -10.48 -3.02
N VAL A 882 17.73 -11.22 -1.91
CA VAL A 882 17.20 -10.80 -0.62
C VAL A 882 17.97 -9.58 -0.07
N LEU A 883 19.30 -9.57 -0.19
CA LEU A 883 20.12 -8.44 0.23
C LEU A 883 19.85 -7.19 -0.60
N ASP A 884 19.69 -7.33 -1.91
CA ASP A 884 19.35 -6.21 -2.79
C ASP A 884 17.94 -5.66 -2.50
N PHE A 885 17.00 -6.57 -2.26
CA PHE A 885 15.65 -6.19 -1.85
C PHE A 885 15.66 -5.45 -0.51
N THR A 886 16.42 -5.90 0.48
CA THR A 886 16.55 -5.25 1.80
C THR A 886 17.19 -3.88 1.70
N ARG A 887 18.31 -3.74 0.99
CA ARG A 887 19.03 -2.45 0.81
C ARG A 887 18.19 -1.42 0.06
N GLY A 888 17.40 -1.83 -0.92
CA GLY A 888 16.50 -0.96 -1.67
C GLY A 888 15.22 -0.59 -0.92
N ASN A 889 14.87 -1.35 0.11
CA ASN A 889 13.61 -1.28 0.84
C ASN A 889 13.83 -1.28 2.36
N GLU A 890 14.85 -0.59 2.85
CA GLU A 890 15.13 -0.49 4.30
C GLU A 890 13.91 0.04 5.06
N THR A 891 13.23 1.03 4.50
CA THR A 891 11.96 1.52 5.04
C THR A 891 10.84 0.49 5.02
N PHE A 892 10.79 -0.40 4.05
CA PHE A 892 9.78 -1.47 3.95
C PHE A 892 10.00 -2.56 5.02
N LEU A 893 11.24 -2.97 5.25
CA LEU A 893 11.60 -3.99 6.25
C LEU A 893 11.62 -3.45 7.67
N THR A 894 11.95 -2.19 7.85
CA THR A 894 11.92 -1.52 9.14
C THR A 894 10.55 -0.88 9.43
N SER A 895 9.67 -0.74 8.42
CA SER A 895 8.25 -0.38 8.61
C SER A 895 7.45 -1.48 9.29
N ASN A 896 8.02 -2.63 9.27
CA ASN A 896 7.40 -3.82 9.83
C ASN A 896 7.78 -4.01 11.28
#